data_feeb7129e68e843d8e8f9ff9b6ae5ea2
#
_entry.id   feeb7129e68e843d8e8f9ff9b6ae5ea2
#
_cell.length_a   1.000
_cell.length_b   1.000
_cell.length_c   1.000
_cell.angle_alpha   90.00
_cell.angle_beta   90.00
_cell.angle_gamma   90.00
#
_symmetry.space_group_name_H-M   'P 1'
#
loop_
_entity.id
_entity.type
_entity.pdbx_description
1 polymer ?
#
loop_
_entity_poly.entity_id
_entity_poly.type
_entity_poly.pdbx_seq_one_letter_code
_entity_poly.pdbx_strand_id
1 'polypeptide(L)'
;MAKETAKTKKKTTEGLFAGLPLHRVGPYLAILGTLLYLQTITFDYTQDDAIVINENMFTTKGVSGIPGIFGHDTFFGYFKDEAKLRLVAGGRYRPLTPAMFAIEYALVGAKPWLSHFVNALCYGLLCWILFAFTRALLSQRMSAVNATQAGILTALIFAIHPIHTEAVANIKGRDEIVAAMGALMGLWLMIQSMDEKNPTPLHIGATVAFLAGLLAKENVITILAVAPITLWWYKKIPSVKWVSNLWPIIIACVVFILIRGAITGLSPGKPPMELMNNPFLKIENNNYVPFSAAEKSATIVYTMGKYVQLLFVPYPQTHDYYPRHIEIQNWSKPYVLLSFFAWLFFLFLVIKGWKSRSWLAYGIIFYVCTMSIASNIVFPIGTNMSERFAFLPSVGFALIAGIGFSNLLNSERSKTWKPVLIGVMCILTIMTILRSRVWINNHILFTTDIHTSKRSAKLLNAVGGDLVTQSQTEKDPVKKIQMLKDAQGYLTQALEIHPNYKLSYLLIGNSAFYLKDYEKAVEMFRHVLKLDADFEEGKRNLGVALRDWGKQQGEESHNLANALTLLQEAVQYLPNDFETYHLLGVAYGQSGDTQQAIANFKKEIELAPKNASGYFNLGIAYQHAGDEVNAQKAFEQAKAIDPNLPQLKGK
;
A
#
# COMPACT_ATOMS: atom_id res chain seq x y z
N MET A 1 46.05 -25.74 -62.37
CA MET A 1 46.12 -24.85 -61.20
C MET A 1 44.69 -24.56 -60.71
N ALA A 2 44.24 -25.35 -59.72
CA ALA A 2 42.92 -25.23 -59.14
C ALA A 2 42.97 -24.21 -58.01
N LYS A 3 42.11 -23.17 -58.06
CA LYS A 3 41.87 -22.27 -56.97
C LYS A 3 40.89 -22.90 -55.98
N GLU A 4 41.39 -23.32 -54.84
CA GLU A 4 40.59 -23.65 -53.66
C GLU A 4 39.86 -22.41 -53.13
N THR A 5 38.57 -22.38 -53.30
CA THR A 5 37.70 -21.40 -52.65
C THR A 5 37.50 -21.84 -51.20
N ALA A 6 38.19 -21.24 -50.26
CA ALA A 6 38.00 -21.40 -48.85
C ALA A 6 36.56 -20.98 -48.44
N LYS A 7 35.67 -21.98 -48.22
CA LYS A 7 34.38 -21.79 -47.54
C LYS A 7 34.64 -21.36 -46.11
N THR A 8 34.52 -20.12 -45.80
CA THR A 8 34.44 -19.59 -44.45
C THR A 8 33.24 -20.23 -43.76
N LYS A 9 33.47 -21.25 -42.94
CA LYS A 9 32.49 -21.81 -42.02
C LYS A 9 32.05 -20.67 -41.10
N LYS A 10 30.85 -20.10 -41.30
CA LYS A 10 30.19 -19.31 -40.28
C LYS A 10 30.11 -20.18 -39.03
N LYS A 11 30.95 -19.91 -38.02
CA LYS A 11 30.78 -20.45 -36.67
C LYS A 11 29.40 -19.99 -36.20
N THR A 12 28.41 -20.88 -36.26
CA THR A 12 27.16 -20.74 -35.52
C THR A 12 27.57 -20.76 -34.05
N THR A 13 27.59 -19.60 -33.42
CA THR A 13 27.75 -19.53 -31.97
C THR A 13 26.51 -20.21 -31.38
N GLU A 14 26.71 -21.34 -30.73
CA GLU A 14 25.70 -21.98 -29.92
C GLU A 14 25.31 -20.96 -28.83
N GLY A 15 24.00 -20.59 -28.74
CA GLY A 15 23.53 -19.65 -27.70
C GLY A 15 23.83 -20.18 -26.31
N LEU A 16 24.02 -19.31 -25.33
CA LEU A 16 24.37 -19.63 -23.93
C LEU A 16 23.48 -20.74 -23.32
N PHE A 17 22.26 -20.91 -23.83
CA PHE A 17 21.26 -21.86 -23.35
C PHE A 17 20.93 -22.97 -24.38
N ALA A 18 21.77 -23.20 -25.39
CA ALA A 18 21.51 -24.12 -26.51
C ALA A 18 21.23 -25.57 -26.10
N GLY A 19 21.69 -26.01 -24.96
CA GLY A 19 21.46 -27.37 -24.44
C GLY A 19 20.20 -27.57 -23.61
N LEU A 20 19.43 -26.48 -23.30
CA LEU A 20 18.24 -26.61 -22.46
C LEU A 20 17.00 -27.04 -23.28
N PRO A 21 16.30 -28.14 -22.88
CA PRO A 21 15.04 -28.53 -23.50
C PRO A 21 14.00 -27.43 -23.37
N LEU A 22 13.49 -26.93 -24.48
CA LEU A 22 12.60 -25.76 -24.54
C LEU A 22 11.38 -25.87 -23.61
N HIS A 23 10.79 -27.07 -23.51
CA HIS A 23 9.62 -27.32 -22.67
C HIS A 23 9.91 -27.19 -21.16
N ARG A 24 11.19 -27.22 -20.75
CA ARG A 24 11.62 -27.07 -19.35
C ARG A 24 12.02 -25.64 -18.97
N VAL A 25 12.28 -24.77 -19.97
CA VAL A 25 12.74 -23.40 -19.70
C VAL A 25 11.71 -22.61 -18.90
N GLY A 26 10.44 -22.64 -19.32
CA GLY A 26 9.37 -21.94 -18.60
C GLY A 26 9.21 -22.39 -17.16
N PRO A 27 9.05 -23.71 -16.89
CA PRO A 27 9.04 -24.26 -15.52
C PRO A 27 10.24 -23.84 -14.67
N TYR A 28 11.47 -23.85 -15.22
CA TYR A 28 12.65 -23.43 -14.48
C TYR A 28 12.61 -21.94 -14.11
N LEU A 29 12.13 -21.07 -15.00
CA LEU A 29 11.95 -19.66 -14.72
C LEU A 29 10.85 -19.43 -13.67
N ALA A 30 9.77 -20.21 -13.71
CA ALA A 30 8.73 -20.16 -12.71
C ALA A 30 9.26 -20.56 -11.32
N ILE A 31 9.99 -21.66 -11.23
CA ILE A 31 10.61 -22.12 -9.99
C ILE A 31 11.59 -21.06 -9.46
N LEU A 32 12.44 -20.51 -10.31
CA LEU A 32 13.43 -19.50 -9.90
C LEU A 32 12.74 -18.23 -9.38
N GLY A 33 11.72 -17.72 -10.09
CA GLY A 33 10.95 -16.57 -9.63
C GLY A 33 10.24 -16.80 -8.30
N THR A 34 9.68 -18.03 -8.10
CA THR A 34 9.06 -18.42 -6.84
C THR A 34 10.10 -18.51 -5.71
N LEU A 35 11.24 -19.17 -5.93
CA LEU A 35 12.28 -19.35 -4.91
C LEU A 35 12.89 -18.03 -4.46
N LEU A 36 13.01 -17.03 -5.35
CA LEU A 36 13.57 -15.73 -5.03
C LEU A 36 12.79 -15.02 -3.91
N TYR A 37 11.47 -15.21 -3.87
CA TYR A 37 10.60 -14.61 -2.87
C TYR A 37 10.07 -15.61 -1.82
N LEU A 38 10.55 -16.86 -1.82
CA LEU A 38 10.07 -17.87 -0.88
C LEU A 38 10.32 -17.49 0.59
N GLN A 39 11.35 -16.70 0.86
CA GLN A 39 11.62 -16.14 2.20
C GLN A 39 10.45 -15.34 2.78
N THR A 40 9.57 -14.76 1.94
CA THR A 40 8.45 -13.96 2.39
C THR A 40 7.38 -14.78 3.13
N ILE A 41 7.38 -16.11 3.03
CA ILE A 41 6.42 -16.99 3.74
C ILE A 41 6.44 -16.76 5.26
N THR A 42 7.56 -16.31 5.81
CA THR A 42 7.72 -16.03 7.23
C THR A 42 7.41 -14.59 7.62
N PHE A 43 6.95 -13.77 6.68
CA PHE A 43 6.67 -12.35 6.91
C PHE A 43 5.26 -12.14 7.43
N ASP A 44 5.07 -11.05 8.17
CA ASP A 44 3.78 -10.61 8.66
C ASP A 44 3.00 -9.83 7.57
N TYR A 45 1.75 -9.51 7.88
CA TYR A 45 1.00 -8.53 7.11
C TYR A 45 1.61 -7.14 7.24
N THR A 46 1.68 -6.40 6.13
CA THR A 46 2.27 -5.06 6.10
C THR A 46 1.38 -4.07 5.37
N GLN A 47 1.41 -2.79 5.80
CA GLN A 47 0.75 -1.68 5.10
C GLN A 47 -0.74 -1.94 4.79
N ASP A 48 -1.07 -1.81 3.52
CA ASP A 48 -2.43 -1.94 2.97
C ASP A 48 -3.02 -3.35 3.10
N ASP A 49 -2.25 -4.37 3.56
CA ASP A 49 -2.75 -5.74 3.72
C ASP A 49 -3.94 -5.80 4.69
N ALA A 50 -3.90 -5.00 5.77
CA ALA A 50 -4.99 -4.90 6.73
C ALA A 50 -6.31 -4.47 6.06
N ILE A 51 -6.26 -3.50 5.15
CA ILE A 51 -7.43 -2.94 4.47
C ILE A 51 -8.14 -3.98 3.60
N VAL A 52 -7.38 -4.85 2.94
CA VAL A 52 -7.95 -5.82 1.98
C VAL A 52 -8.13 -7.22 2.56
N ILE A 53 -7.52 -7.53 3.73
CA ILE A 53 -7.56 -8.86 4.35
C ILE A 53 -8.16 -8.80 5.76
N ASN A 54 -7.36 -8.42 6.78
CA ASN A 54 -7.69 -8.65 8.19
C ASN A 54 -8.84 -7.79 8.72
N GLU A 55 -8.96 -6.56 8.24
CA GLU A 55 -9.96 -5.60 8.67
C GLU A 55 -11.08 -5.43 7.65
N ASN A 56 -11.05 -6.21 6.56
CA ASN A 56 -12.08 -6.18 5.53
C ASN A 56 -13.21 -7.15 5.89
N MET A 57 -14.42 -6.60 6.12
CA MET A 57 -15.58 -7.37 6.56
C MET A 57 -16.05 -8.44 5.57
N PHE A 58 -15.68 -8.33 4.28
CA PHE A 58 -16.01 -9.35 3.29
C PHE A 58 -14.92 -10.43 3.25
N THR A 59 -13.65 -10.05 3.22
CA THR A 59 -12.54 -11.02 3.17
C THR A 59 -12.53 -11.92 4.40
N THR A 60 -12.81 -11.38 5.58
CA THR A 60 -12.85 -12.15 6.84
C THR A 60 -14.05 -13.11 6.93
N LYS A 61 -15.06 -12.99 6.06
CA LYS A 61 -16.13 -13.99 5.92
C LYS A 61 -15.73 -15.19 5.03
N GLY A 62 -14.53 -15.18 4.47
CA GLY A 62 -14.07 -16.22 3.57
C GLY A 62 -14.89 -16.28 2.27
N VAL A 63 -15.15 -17.47 1.75
CA VAL A 63 -15.85 -17.68 0.47
C VAL A 63 -17.24 -17.03 0.46
N SER A 64 -17.95 -16.99 1.60
CA SER A 64 -19.27 -16.36 1.69
C SER A 64 -19.26 -14.83 1.53
N GLY A 65 -18.10 -14.20 1.68
CA GLY A 65 -17.91 -12.77 1.46
C GLY A 65 -17.66 -12.37 0.00
N ILE A 66 -17.37 -13.33 -0.89
CA ILE A 66 -17.05 -13.07 -2.31
C ILE A 66 -18.13 -12.26 -3.05
N PRO A 67 -19.44 -12.56 -2.91
CA PRO A 67 -20.48 -11.72 -3.51
C PRO A 67 -20.41 -10.25 -3.07
N GLY A 68 -20.10 -9.99 -1.80
CA GLY A 68 -19.89 -8.63 -1.28
C GLY A 68 -18.67 -7.95 -1.90
N ILE A 69 -17.56 -8.68 -2.11
CA ILE A 69 -16.35 -8.17 -2.78
C ILE A 69 -16.65 -7.74 -4.22
N PHE A 70 -17.42 -8.54 -4.96
CA PHE A 70 -17.77 -8.20 -6.35
C PHE A 70 -18.85 -7.12 -6.45
N GLY A 71 -19.68 -6.93 -5.42
CA GLY A 71 -20.80 -5.99 -5.40
C GLY A 71 -20.46 -4.59 -4.89
N HIS A 72 -19.24 -4.33 -4.42
CA HIS A 72 -18.88 -3.05 -3.79
C HIS A 72 -17.51 -2.54 -4.26
N ASP A 73 -17.23 -1.26 -3.95
CA ASP A 73 -15.89 -0.70 -4.03
C ASP A 73 -14.90 -1.52 -3.18
N THR A 74 -13.66 -1.66 -3.63
CA THR A 74 -12.63 -2.49 -2.98
C THR A 74 -12.38 -2.12 -1.50
N PHE A 75 -12.57 -0.85 -1.14
CA PHE A 75 -12.34 -0.37 0.23
C PHE A 75 -13.61 -0.34 1.10
N PHE A 76 -14.78 -0.58 0.52
CA PHE A 76 -16.02 -0.57 1.29
C PHE A 76 -15.99 -1.56 2.46
N GLY A 77 -15.41 -2.73 2.24
CA GLY A 77 -15.30 -3.75 3.29
C GLY A 77 -14.48 -3.31 4.52
N TYR A 78 -13.61 -2.34 4.36
CA TYR A 78 -12.81 -1.73 5.43
C TYR A 78 -13.52 -0.52 6.04
N PHE A 79 -13.88 0.48 5.22
CA PHE A 79 -14.47 1.73 5.71
C PHE A 79 -15.89 1.58 6.23
N LYS A 80 -16.66 0.62 5.68
CA LYS A 80 -18.09 0.35 6.02
C LYS A 80 -19.00 1.57 5.88
N ASP A 81 -18.56 2.59 5.13
CA ASP A 81 -19.20 3.88 4.98
C ASP A 81 -18.94 4.42 3.57
N GLU A 82 -20.01 4.65 2.80
CA GLU A 82 -19.93 5.18 1.43
C GLU A 82 -19.37 6.60 1.36
N ALA A 83 -19.59 7.42 2.40
CA ALA A 83 -19.07 8.78 2.43
C ALA A 83 -17.54 8.80 2.48
N LYS A 84 -16.93 7.85 3.17
CA LYS A 84 -15.46 7.70 3.28
C LYS A 84 -14.82 7.20 1.98
N LEU A 85 -15.56 6.52 1.10
CA LEU A 85 -15.06 6.10 -0.21
C LEU A 85 -14.78 7.27 -1.14
N ARG A 86 -15.47 8.41 -0.94
CA ARG A 86 -15.28 9.64 -1.73
C ARG A 86 -13.95 10.35 -1.46
N LEU A 87 -13.23 9.97 -0.39
CA LEU A 87 -11.87 10.45 -0.12
C LEU A 87 -10.86 9.99 -1.17
N VAL A 88 -11.18 8.94 -1.93
CA VAL A 88 -10.36 8.45 -3.05
C VAL A 88 -11.08 8.78 -4.35
N ALA A 89 -10.51 9.70 -5.13
CA ALA A 89 -11.11 10.13 -6.41
C ALA A 89 -11.40 8.94 -7.34
N GLY A 90 -12.66 8.82 -7.78
CA GLY A 90 -13.08 7.89 -8.81
C GLY A 90 -13.38 6.45 -8.37
N GLY A 91 -13.35 6.12 -7.07
CA GLY A 91 -13.59 4.77 -6.56
C GLY A 91 -12.55 3.74 -7.02
N ARG A 92 -12.47 2.59 -6.36
CA ARG A 92 -11.55 1.48 -6.72
C ARG A 92 -12.32 0.18 -6.85
N TYR A 93 -12.30 -0.42 -8.04
CA TYR A 93 -12.97 -1.69 -8.29
C TYR A 93 -11.96 -2.74 -8.76
N ARG A 94 -11.47 -3.56 -7.82
CA ARG A 94 -10.45 -4.60 -7.99
C ARG A 94 -10.85 -5.87 -7.25
N PRO A 95 -11.96 -6.54 -7.63
CA PRO A 95 -12.53 -7.62 -6.83
C PRO A 95 -11.71 -8.91 -6.86
N LEU A 96 -10.91 -9.17 -7.91
CA LEU A 96 -10.30 -10.49 -8.11
C LEU A 96 -9.31 -10.85 -7.00
N THR A 97 -8.42 -9.94 -6.63
CA THR A 97 -7.40 -10.24 -5.60
C THR A 97 -7.98 -10.31 -4.20
N PRO A 98 -8.90 -9.46 -3.74
CA PRO A 98 -9.64 -9.67 -2.49
C PRO A 98 -10.43 -10.99 -2.46
N ALA A 99 -10.99 -11.43 -3.59
CA ALA A 99 -11.66 -12.74 -3.66
C ALA A 99 -10.66 -13.90 -3.48
N MET A 100 -9.44 -13.79 -4.03
CA MET A 100 -8.36 -14.75 -3.75
C MET A 100 -7.99 -14.76 -2.26
N PHE A 101 -7.86 -13.59 -1.63
CA PHE A 101 -7.60 -13.49 -0.18
C PHE A 101 -8.74 -14.06 0.66
N ALA A 102 -9.99 -13.89 0.25
CA ALA A 102 -11.13 -14.48 0.94
C ALA A 102 -11.10 -16.01 0.90
N ILE A 103 -10.68 -16.61 -0.21
CA ILE A 103 -10.48 -18.07 -0.31
C ILE A 103 -9.34 -18.51 0.63
N GLU A 104 -8.21 -17.80 0.61
CA GLU A 104 -7.06 -18.08 1.48
C GLU A 104 -7.43 -17.94 2.96
N TYR A 105 -8.18 -16.90 3.32
CA TYR A 105 -8.69 -16.70 4.67
C TYR A 105 -9.61 -17.84 5.13
N ALA A 106 -10.45 -18.35 4.23
CA ALA A 106 -11.30 -19.52 4.53
C ALA A 106 -10.49 -20.80 4.80
N LEU A 107 -9.30 -20.93 4.20
CA LEU A 107 -8.44 -22.11 4.34
C LEU A 107 -7.58 -22.08 5.61
N VAL A 108 -7.01 -20.91 5.94
CA VAL A 108 -5.99 -20.81 7.00
C VAL A 108 -6.26 -19.71 8.03
N GLY A 109 -7.34 -18.95 7.89
CA GLY A 109 -7.64 -17.80 8.74
C GLY A 109 -6.68 -16.63 8.50
N ALA A 110 -6.49 -15.81 9.53
CA ALA A 110 -5.61 -14.63 9.49
C ALA A 110 -4.11 -15.01 9.58
N LYS A 111 -3.64 -15.88 8.67
CA LYS A 111 -2.24 -16.32 8.63
C LYS A 111 -1.59 -15.89 7.32
N PRO A 112 -0.55 -15.01 7.32
CA PRO A 112 0.00 -14.41 6.11
C PRO A 112 0.77 -15.38 5.20
N TRP A 113 1.29 -16.50 5.74
CA TRP A 113 2.18 -17.41 5.03
C TRP A 113 1.62 -17.91 3.69
N LEU A 114 0.32 -18.26 3.64
CA LEU A 114 -0.31 -18.76 2.42
C LEU A 114 -0.40 -17.68 1.36
N SER A 115 -0.74 -16.47 1.76
CA SER A 115 -0.84 -15.34 0.84
C SER A 115 0.53 -14.94 0.27
N HIS A 116 1.59 -14.97 1.07
CA HIS A 116 2.96 -14.79 0.59
C HIS A 116 3.38 -15.89 -0.37
N PHE A 117 3.07 -17.16 -0.05
CA PHE A 117 3.37 -18.28 -0.93
C PHE A 117 2.67 -18.13 -2.29
N VAL A 118 1.38 -17.78 -2.28
CA VAL A 118 0.61 -17.55 -3.53
C VAL A 118 1.18 -16.38 -4.32
N ASN A 119 1.62 -15.28 -3.67
CA ASN A 119 2.30 -14.17 -4.34
C ASN A 119 3.58 -14.64 -5.05
N ALA A 120 4.45 -15.37 -4.34
CA ALA A 120 5.69 -15.90 -4.90
C ALA A 120 5.41 -16.86 -6.08
N LEU A 121 4.41 -17.72 -5.95
CA LEU A 121 3.99 -18.64 -7.02
C LEU A 121 3.46 -17.88 -8.25
N CYS A 122 2.57 -16.91 -8.05
CA CYS A 122 2.06 -16.07 -9.13
C CYS A 122 3.18 -15.30 -9.83
N TYR A 123 4.16 -14.80 -9.07
CA TYR A 123 5.33 -14.13 -9.65
C TYR A 123 6.19 -15.06 -10.49
N GLY A 124 6.43 -16.27 -10.01
CA GLY A 124 7.12 -17.29 -10.78
C GLY A 124 6.40 -17.64 -12.10
N LEU A 125 5.07 -17.81 -12.04
CA LEU A 125 4.24 -18.05 -13.23
C LEU A 125 4.27 -16.85 -14.19
N LEU A 126 4.28 -15.62 -13.67
CA LEU A 126 4.44 -14.40 -14.48
C LEU A 126 5.78 -14.42 -15.24
N CYS A 127 6.88 -14.84 -14.61
CA CYS A 127 8.19 -14.96 -15.28
C CYS A 127 8.14 -15.98 -16.43
N TRP A 128 7.41 -17.08 -16.28
CA TRP A 128 7.17 -18.03 -17.38
C TRP A 128 6.35 -17.41 -18.51
N ILE A 129 5.24 -16.73 -18.18
CA ILE A 129 4.40 -16.04 -19.16
C ILE A 129 5.20 -14.98 -19.93
N LEU A 130 6.02 -14.19 -19.23
CA LEU A 130 6.90 -13.19 -19.84
C LEU A 130 7.91 -13.82 -20.80
N PHE A 131 8.52 -14.95 -20.44
CA PHE A 131 9.37 -15.71 -21.34
C PHE A 131 8.61 -16.16 -22.58
N ALA A 132 7.43 -16.77 -22.44
CA ALA A 132 6.61 -17.27 -23.54
C ALA A 132 6.18 -16.14 -24.49
N PHE A 133 5.71 -15.03 -23.92
CA PHE A 133 5.34 -13.81 -24.65
C PHE A 133 6.54 -13.26 -25.44
N THR A 134 7.67 -13.05 -24.78
CA THR A 134 8.87 -12.48 -25.40
C THR A 134 9.38 -13.36 -26.53
N ARG A 135 9.49 -14.66 -26.30
CA ARG A 135 9.93 -15.61 -27.31
C ARG A 135 8.98 -15.61 -28.52
N ALA A 136 7.67 -15.64 -28.28
CA ALA A 136 6.68 -15.57 -29.36
C ALA A 136 6.79 -14.25 -30.14
N LEU A 137 6.88 -13.12 -29.45
CA LEU A 137 7.00 -11.80 -30.07
C LEU A 137 8.22 -11.69 -31.00
N LEU A 138 9.34 -12.33 -30.62
CA LEU A 138 10.60 -12.25 -31.37
C LEU A 138 10.70 -13.29 -32.50
N SER A 139 9.88 -14.35 -32.48
CA SER A 139 10.00 -15.52 -33.35
C SER A 139 9.93 -15.22 -34.85
N GLN A 140 9.21 -14.16 -35.26
CA GLN A 140 9.09 -13.81 -36.68
C GLN A 140 10.31 -13.07 -37.24
N ARG A 141 11.20 -12.59 -36.38
CA ARG A 141 12.30 -11.69 -36.78
C ARG A 141 13.66 -12.13 -36.27
N MET A 142 13.70 -13.16 -35.44
CA MET A 142 14.91 -13.75 -34.89
C MET A 142 14.89 -15.27 -35.11
N SER A 143 16.07 -15.89 -35.15
CA SER A 143 16.16 -17.35 -35.11
C SER A 143 15.54 -17.88 -33.80
N ALA A 144 15.03 -19.12 -33.82
CA ALA A 144 14.45 -19.74 -32.65
C ALA A 144 15.40 -19.76 -31.43
N VAL A 145 16.71 -19.95 -31.68
CA VAL A 145 17.75 -19.91 -30.65
C VAL A 145 17.88 -18.52 -30.03
N ASN A 146 18.00 -17.48 -30.87
CA ASN A 146 18.16 -16.10 -30.40
C ASN A 146 16.90 -15.58 -29.72
N ALA A 147 15.71 -15.91 -30.23
CA ALA A 147 14.44 -15.56 -29.59
C ALA A 147 14.28 -16.23 -28.21
N THR A 148 14.71 -17.50 -28.10
CA THR A 148 14.70 -18.22 -26.81
C THR A 148 15.71 -17.61 -25.82
N GLN A 149 16.95 -17.35 -26.25
CA GLN A 149 17.96 -16.70 -25.41
C GLN A 149 17.53 -15.33 -24.92
N ALA A 150 17.02 -14.48 -25.82
CA ALA A 150 16.51 -13.17 -25.46
C ALA A 150 15.31 -13.25 -24.50
N GLY A 151 14.39 -14.22 -24.72
CA GLY A 151 13.26 -14.47 -23.83
C GLY A 151 13.69 -14.89 -22.43
N ILE A 152 14.68 -15.80 -22.31
CA ILE A 152 15.23 -16.20 -21.02
C ILE A 152 15.84 -14.99 -20.30
N LEU A 153 16.69 -14.22 -20.98
CA LEU A 153 17.34 -13.06 -20.37
C LEU A 153 16.33 -11.98 -19.95
N THR A 154 15.30 -11.74 -20.76
CA THR A 154 14.20 -10.82 -20.40
C THR A 154 13.51 -11.27 -19.12
N ALA A 155 13.13 -12.55 -19.02
CA ALA A 155 12.44 -13.08 -17.85
C ALA A 155 13.36 -13.10 -16.60
N LEU A 156 14.65 -13.41 -16.76
CA LEU A 156 15.61 -13.37 -15.66
C LEU A 156 15.85 -11.95 -15.15
N ILE A 157 16.09 -10.98 -16.04
CA ILE A 157 16.31 -9.58 -15.66
C ILE A 157 15.06 -9.03 -14.94
N PHE A 158 13.88 -9.35 -15.46
CA PHE A 158 12.62 -9.01 -14.79
C PHE A 158 12.54 -9.68 -13.42
N ALA A 159 12.77 -10.98 -13.33
CA ALA A 159 12.64 -11.74 -12.09
C ALA A 159 13.48 -11.20 -10.94
N ILE A 160 14.73 -10.82 -11.23
CA ILE A 160 15.71 -10.40 -10.21
C ILE A 160 15.76 -8.89 -9.96
N HIS A 161 14.90 -8.09 -10.60
CA HIS A 161 14.97 -6.64 -10.48
C HIS A 161 14.37 -6.14 -9.16
N PRO A 162 15.12 -5.40 -8.32
CA PRO A 162 14.67 -4.98 -6.99
C PRO A 162 13.41 -4.11 -6.96
N ILE A 163 13.09 -3.43 -8.07
CA ILE A 163 11.91 -2.56 -8.17
C ILE A 163 10.58 -3.33 -8.00
N HIS A 164 10.63 -4.66 -8.11
CA HIS A 164 9.46 -5.53 -7.95
C HIS A 164 9.19 -5.92 -6.50
N THR A 165 10.09 -5.62 -5.57
CA THR A 165 9.98 -6.09 -4.18
C THR A 165 8.72 -5.59 -3.48
N GLU A 166 8.31 -4.33 -3.71
CA GLU A 166 7.04 -3.81 -3.18
C GLU A 166 5.83 -4.61 -3.69
N ALA A 167 5.81 -4.96 -4.99
CA ALA A 167 4.68 -5.67 -5.57
C ALA A 167 4.61 -7.15 -5.16
N VAL A 168 5.74 -7.79 -4.81
CA VAL A 168 5.80 -9.23 -4.53
C VAL A 168 5.85 -9.53 -3.05
N ALA A 169 6.66 -8.78 -2.28
CA ALA A 169 6.82 -8.99 -0.84
C ALA A 169 5.62 -8.45 -0.02
N ASN A 170 4.96 -7.39 -0.47
CA ASN A 170 3.68 -6.95 0.08
C ASN A 170 2.56 -7.83 -0.47
N ILE A 171 1.70 -8.39 0.38
CA ILE A 171 0.64 -9.32 -0.05
C ILE A 171 -0.36 -8.63 -0.97
N LYS A 172 -0.79 -7.43 -0.62
CA LYS A 172 -1.73 -6.63 -1.43
C LYS A 172 -1.16 -6.29 -2.81
N GLY A 173 0.16 -6.30 -2.99
CA GLY A 173 0.81 -6.13 -4.28
C GLY A 173 0.48 -7.20 -5.32
N ARG A 174 -0.24 -8.28 -4.95
CA ARG A 174 -0.78 -9.29 -5.86
C ARG A 174 -1.61 -8.68 -7.00
N ASP A 175 -2.25 -7.54 -6.78
CA ASP A 175 -2.99 -6.84 -7.82
C ASP A 175 -2.10 -6.48 -9.04
N GLU A 176 -0.83 -6.09 -8.81
CA GLU A 176 0.15 -5.85 -9.88
C GLU A 176 0.55 -7.14 -10.61
N ILE A 177 0.79 -8.22 -9.85
CA ILE A 177 1.25 -9.50 -10.39
C ILE A 177 0.17 -10.10 -11.29
N VAL A 178 -1.06 -10.20 -10.80
CA VAL A 178 -2.19 -10.80 -11.54
C VAL A 178 -2.57 -9.92 -12.74
N ALA A 179 -2.51 -8.60 -12.59
CA ALA A 179 -2.72 -7.67 -13.71
C ALA A 179 -1.68 -7.87 -14.83
N ALA A 180 -0.39 -7.98 -14.48
CA ALA A 180 0.67 -8.24 -15.45
C ALA A 180 0.55 -9.63 -16.08
N MET A 181 0.16 -10.66 -15.32
CA MET A 181 -0.14 -11.99 -15.86
C MET A 181 -1.26 -11.93 -16.91
N GLY A 182 -2.38 -11.28 -16.58
CA GLY A 182 -3.51 -11.13 -17.50
C GLY A 182 -3.13 -10.35 -18.77
N ALA A 183 -2.39 -9.25 -18.62
CA ALA A 183 -1.91 -8.43 -19.73
C ALA A 183 -0.99 -9.22 -20.67
N LEU A 184 0.05 -9.86 -20.15
CA LEU A 184 1.03 -10.59 -20.97
C LEU A 184 0.49 -11.89 -21.54
N MET A 185 -0.34 -12.63 -20.78
CA MET A 185 -1.02 -13.82 -21.28
C MET A 185 -1.96 -13.46 -22.43
N GLY A 186 -2.76 -12.40 -22.28
CA GLY A 186 -3.64 -11.92 -23.33
C GLY A 186 -2.88 -11.54 -24.60
N LEU A 187 -1.80 -10.75 -24.48
CA LEU A 187 -0.93 -10.40 -25.61
C LEU A 187 -0.28 -11.62 -26.26
N TRP A 188 0.17 -12.59 -25.45
CA TRP A 188 0.76 -13.82 -25.96
C TRP A 188 -0.25 -14.65 -26.77
N LEU A 189 -1.47 -14.85 -26.26
CA LEU A 189 -2.53 -15.56 -26.96
C LEU A 189 -2.96 -14.85 -28.23
N MET A 190 -3.01 -13.50 -28.24
CA MET A 190 -3.26 -12.72 -29.46
C MET A 190 -2.16 -12.90 -30.50
N ILE A 191 -0.88 -12.96 -30.11
CA ILE A 191 0.22 -13.26 -31.04
C ILE A 191 0.03 -14.66 -31.63
N GLN A 192 -0.24 -15.66 -30.82
CA GLN A 192 -0.44 -17.03 -31.27
C GLN A 192 -1.63 -17.16 -32.23
N SER A 193 -2.72 -16.43 -31.99
CA SER A 193 -3.91 -16.46 -32.82
C SER A 193 -3.66 -15.99 -34.25
N MET A 194 -2.62 -15.17 -34.49
CA MET A 194 -2.28 -14.66 -35.81
C MET A 194 -1.73 -15.72 -36.77
N ASP A 195 -1.25 -16.82 -36.26
CA ASP A 195 -0.68 -17.92 -37.06
C ASP A 195 -1.61 -19.15 -37.11
N GLU A 196 -2.76 -19.10 -36.43
CA GLU A 196 -3.73 -20.18 -36.39
C GLU A 196 -4.82 -20.07 -37.44
N LYS A 197 -5.27 -21.23 -37.96
CA LYS A 197 -6.40 -21.30 -38.90
C LYS A 197 -7.75 -20.99 -38.23
N ASN A 198 -7.90 -21.41 -36.97
CA ASN A 198 -9.06 -21.09 -36.15
C ASN A 198 -8.59 -20.32 -34.91
N PRO A 199 -8.55 -18.97 -34.95
CA PRO A 199 -8.06 -18.15 -33.85
C PRO A 199 -9.04 -18.01 -32.68
N THR A 200 -10.31 -18.41 -32.84
CA THR A 200 -11.40 -18.15 -31.88
C THR A 200 -11.10 -18.65 -30.45
N PRO A 201 -10.59 -19.88 -30.22
CA PRO A 201 -10.30 -20.34 -28.85
C PRO A 201 -9.21 -19.48 -28.18
N LEU A 202 -8.19 -19.07 -28.94
CA LEU A 202 -7.11 -18.21 -28.42
C LEU A 202 -7.60 -16.79 -28.12
N HIS A 203 -8.51 -16.27 -28.95
CA HIS A 203 -9.14 -14.97 -28.71
C HIS A 203 -10.03 -14.99 -27.46
N ILE A 204 -10.82 -16.05 -27.25
CA ILE A 204 -11.62 -16.22 -26.02
C ILE A 204 -10.68 -16.27 -24.80
N GLY A 205 -9.61 -17.08 -24.88
CA GLY A 205 -8.59 -17.13 -23.82
C GLY A 205 -7.94 -15.78 -23.55
N ALA A 206 -7.63 -15.00 -24.60
CA ALA A 206 -7.09 -13.65 -24.47
C ALA A 206 -8.09 -12.70 -23.77
N THR A 207 -9.39 -12.77 -24.15
CA THR A 207 -10.45 -11.96 -23.52
C THR A 207 -10.54 -12.26 -22.02
N VAL A 208 -10.57 -13.55 -21.65
CA VAL A 208 -10.61 -13.98 -20.25
C VAL A 208 -9.36 -13.51 -19.49
N ALA A 209 -8.17 -13.64 -20.09
CA ALA A 209 -6.92 -13.21 -19.46
C ALA A 209 -6.91 -11.68 -19.24
N PHE A 210 -7.30 -10.88 -20.24
CA PHE A 210 -7.40 -9.42 -20.09
C PHE A 210 -8.44 -9.02 -19.05
N LEU A 211 -9.61 -9.67 -19.03
CA LEU A 211 -10.66 -9.37 -18.06
C LEU A 211 -10.19 -9.71 -16.63
N ALA A 212 -9.55 -10.85 -16.43
CA ALA A 212 -8.96 -11.21 -15.13
C ALA A 212 -7.91 -10.17 -14.70
N GLY A 213 -7.05 -9.73 -15.60
CA GLY A 213 -6.09 -8.67 -15.34
C GLY A 213 -6.76 -7.35 -14.95
N LEU A 214 -7.82 -6.93 -15.66
CA LEU A 214 -8.58 -5.71 -15.37
C LEU A 214 -9.31 -5.79 -14.02
N LEU A 215 -9.87 -6.96 -13.67
CA LEU A 215 -10.51 -7.19 -12.37
C LEU A 215 -9.50 -7.24 -11.21
N ALA A 216 -8.23 -7.50 -11.49
CA ALA A 216 -7.14 -7.37 -10.51
C ALA A 216 -6.67 -5.91 -10.41
N LYS A 217 -6.47 -5.22 -11.55
CA LYS A 217 -6.07 -3.81 -11.56
C LYS A 217 -6.39 -3.14 -12.90
N GLU A 218 -7.03 -1.98 -12.80
CA GLU A 218 -7.50 -1.19 -13.95
C GLU A 218 -6.40 -0.72 -14.91
N ASN A 219 -5.12 -0.70 -14.49
CA ASN A 219 -4.00 -0.27 -15.34
C ASN A 219 -3.80 -1.17 -16.59
N VAL A 220 -4.34 -2.39 -16.61
CA VAL A 220 -4.35 -3.27 -17.81
C VAL A 220 -5.09 -2.63 -18.98
N ILE A 221 -5.97 -1.65 -18.78
CA ILE A 221 -6.62 -0.90 -19.85
C ILE A 221 -5.60 -0.24 -20.81
N THR A 222 -4.40 0.06 -20.35
CA THR A 222 -3.31 0.60 -21.17
C THR A 222 -2.87 -0.33 -22.28
N ILE A 223 -3.21 -1.61 -22.19
CA ILE A 223 -2.95 -2.61 -23.25
C ILE A 223 -3.77 -2.32 -24.51
N LEU A 224 -4.86 -1.54 -24.43
CA LEU A 224 -5.55 -1.03 -25.62
C LEU A 224 -4.61 -0.24 -26.55
N ALA A 225 -3.62 0.47 -26.00
CA ALA A 225 -2.61 1.17 -26.78
C ALA A 225 -1.45 0.24 -27.20
N VAL A 226 -1.09 -0.72 -26.34
CA VAL A 226 0.04 -1.63 -26.56
C VAL A 226 -0.30 -2.74 -27.58
N ALA A 227 -1.50 -3.31 -27.52
CA ALA A 227 -1.89 -4.47 -28.33
C ALA A 227 -1.78 -4.22 -29.85
N PRO A 228 -2.32 -3.13 -30.42
CA PRO A 228 -2.17 -2.86 -31.85
C PRO A 228 -0.70 -2.72 -32.26
N ILE A 229 0.11 -2.08 -31.43
CA ILE A 229 1.54 -1.90 -31.66
C ILE A 229 2.24 -3.26 -31.61
N THR A 230 1.92 -4.12 -30.63
CA THR A 230 2.46 -5.47 -30.49
C THR A 230 2.19 -6.32 -31.74
N LEU A 231 0.95 -6.34 -32.22
CA LEU A 231 0.58 -7.10 -33.39
C LEU A 231 1.29 -6.57 -34.64
N TRP A 232 1.40 -5.25 -34.82
CA TRP A 232 2.12 -4.65 -35.91
C TRP A 232 3.64 -4.90 -35.86
N TRP A 233 4.22 -4.94 -34.67
CA TRP A 233 5.64 -5.29 -34.48
C TRP A 233 5.91 -6.76 -34.73
N TYR A 234 4.97 -7.61 -34.37
CA TYR A 234 5.09 -9.06 -34.56
C TYR A 234 5.12 -9.42 -36.04
N LYS A 235 4.10 -9.04 -36.82
CA LYS A 235 3.93 -9.43 -38.23
C LYS A 235 3.53 -8.24 -39.09
N LYS A 236 4.19 -8.09 -40.23
CA LYS A 236 3.85 -7.04 -41.22
C LYS A 236 2.64 -7.50 -42.03
N ILE A 237 1.45 -7.21 -41.56
CA ILE A 237 0.17 -7.49 -42.24
C ILE A 237 -0.57 -6.18 -42.51
N PRO A 238 -1.52 -6.16 -43.46
CA PRO A 238 -2.38 -5.01 -43.67
C PRO A 238 -3.10 -4.57 -42.41
N SER A 239 -3.24 -3.26 -42.22
CA SER A 239 -3.82 -2.66 -40.99
C SER A 239 -5.21 -3.20 -40.64
N VAL A 240 -6.04 -3.49 -41.65
CA VAL A 240 -7.39 -4.05 -41.46
C VAL A 240 -7.35 -5.39 -40.70
N LYS A 241 -6.37 -6.25 -40.99
CA LYS A 241 -6.28 -7.58 -40.36
C LYS A 241 -5.79 -7.52 -38.92
N TRP A 242 -4.91 -6.60 -38.51
CA TRP A 242 -4.53 -6.48 -37.13
C TRP A 242 -5.58 -5.75 -36.31
N VAL A 243 -6.30 -4.77 -36.87
CA VAL A 243 -7.44 -4.13 -36.20
C VAL A 243 -8.54 -5.15 -35.87
N SER A 244 -8.86 -6.06 -36.80
CA SER A 244 -9.86 -7.12 -36.58
C SER A 244 -9.47 -8.11 -35.48
N ASN A 245 -8.20 -8.18 -35.06
CA ASN A 245 -7.74 -9.03 -33.98
C ASN A 245 -7.76 -8.34 -32.60
N LEU A 246 -8.19 -7.06 -32.51
CA LEU A 246 -8.21 -6.31 -31.22
C LEU A 246 -9.47 -6.55 -30.39
N TRP A 247 -10.49 -7.23 -30.92
CA TRP A 247 -11.74 -7.43 -30.19
C TRP A 247 -11.56 -8.11 -28.80
N PRO A 248 -10.56 -9.00 -28.55
CA PRO A 248 -10.40 -9.59 -27.22
C PRO A 248 -10.19 -8.55 -26.12
N ILE A 249 -9.27 -7.61 -26.33
CA ILE A 249 -9.00 -6.55 -25.35
C ILE A 249 -10.14 -5.52 -25.31
N ILE A 250 -10.77 -5.23 -26.46
CA ILE A 250 -11.90 -4.29 -26.52
C ILE A 250 -13.08 -4.84 -25.71
N ILE A 251 -13.47 -6.11 -25.92
CA ILE A 251 -14.56 -6.73 -25.15
C ILE A 251 -14.22 -6.76 -23.67
N ALA A 252 -13.01 -7.19 -23.29
CA ALA A 252 -12.60 -7.20 -21.89
C ALA A 252 -12.72 -5.82 -21.24
N CYS A 253 -12.27 -4.76 -21.94
CA CYS A 253 -12.38 -3.38 -21.44
C CYS A 253 -13.84 -2.92 -21.33
N VAL A 254 -14.68 -3.20 -22.33
CA VAL A 254 -16.10 -2.82 -22.30
C VAL A 254 -16.81 -3.52 -21.13
N VAL A 255 -16.63 -4.83 -20.98
CA VAL A 255 -17.21 -5.59 -19.86
C VAL A 255 -16.75 -5.04 -18.51
N PHE A 256 -15.45 -4.79 -18.37
CA PHE A 256 -14.90 -4.20 -17.14
C PHE A 256 -15.49 -2.81 -16.83
N ILE A 257 -15.55 -1.92 -17.84
CA ILE A 257 -16.09 -0.55 -17.67
C ILE A 257 -17.58 -0.60 -17.29
N LEU A 258 -18.36 -1.51 -17.88
CA LEU A 258 -19.78 -1.68 -17.55
C LEU A 258 -19.96 -2.16 -16.11
N ILE A 259 -19.22 -3.20 -15.69
CA ILE A 259 -19.28 -3.70 -14.31
C ILE A 259 -18.82 -2.63 -13.33
N ARG A 260 -17.66 -2.02 -13.57
CA ARG A 260 -17.12 -0.96 -12.70
C ARG A 260 -18.09 0.23 -12.61
N GLY A 261 -18.64 0.65 -13.76
CA GLY A 261 -19.59 1.77 -13.81
C GLY A 261 -20.87 1.51 -13.02
N ALA A 262 -21.36 0.25 -13.01
CA ALA A 262 -22.52 -0.15 -12.21
C ALA A 262 -22.24 -0.12 -10.70
N ILE A 263 -21.00 -0.39 -10.27
CA ILE A 263 -20.62 -0.47 -8.84
C ILE A 263 -20.14 0.87 -8.30
N THR A 264 -19.19 1.54 -8.99
CA THR A 264 -18.51 2.77 -8.47
C THR A 264 -18.97 4.05 -9.17
N GLY A 265 -19.83 3.94 -10.19
CA GLY A 265 -20.16 5.03 -11.09
C GLY A 265 -19.09 5.29 -12.14
N LEU A 266 -19.43 6.06 -13.17
CA LEU A 266 -18.52 6.42 -14.27
C LEU A 266 -17.82 7.76 -14.06
N SER A 267 -18.26 8.56 -13.08
CA SER A 267 -17.66 9.86 -12.81
C SER A 267 -16.30 9.70 -12.14
N PRO A 268 -15.23 10.30 -12.69
CA PRO A 268 -13.90 10.22 -12.06
C PRO A 268 -13.79 10.99 -10.73
N GLY A 269 -14.83 11.76 -10.35
CA GLY A 269 -14.79 12.63 -9.19
C GLY A 269 -13.82 13.81 -9.35
N LYS A 270 -13.91 14.79 -8.44
CA LYS A 270 -12.88 15.84 -8.35
C LYS A 270 -11.78 15.35 -7.39
N PRO A 271 -10.50 15.64 -7.68
CA PRO A 271 -9.43 15.37 -6.71
C PRO A 271 -9.75 16.03 -5.37
N PRO A 272 -9.60 15.32 -4.24
CA PRO A 272 -9.87 15.92 -2.94
C PRO A 272 -8.93 17.09 -2.66
N MET A 273 -9.44 18.09 -1.92
CA MET A 273 -8.65 19.23 -1.43
C MET A 273 -7.98 18.87 -0.09
N GLU A 274 -7.28 17.74 -0.08
CA GLU A 274 -6.61 17.18 1.10
C GLU A 274 -5.25 16.61 0.68
N LEU A 275 -4.20 16.99 1.41
CA LEU A 275 -2.82 16.72 1.05
C LEU A 275 -2.52 15.21 0.96
N MET A 276 -3.15 14.37 1.78
CA MET A 276 -2.87 12.94 1.81
C MET A 276 -3.39 12.17 0.60
N ASN A 277 -4.34 12.74 -0.15
CA ASN A 277 -4.97 12.11 -1.31
C ASN A 277 -4.82 12.92 -2.61
N ASN A 278 -4.13 14.08 -2.54
CA ASN A 278 -3.84 14.90 -3.72
C ASN A 278 -2.39 15.40 -3.71
N PRO A 279 -1.49 14.81 -4.52
CA PRO A 279 -0.06 15.12 -4.52
C PRO A 279 0.28 16.51 -5.06
N PHE A 280 -0.66 17.19 -5.69
CA PHE A 280 -0.46 18.49 -6.33
C PHE A 280 -1.08 19.64 -5.54
N LEU A 281 -1.12 19.50 -4.22
CA LEU A 281 -1.47 20.55 -3.27
C LEU A 281 -0.21 21.02 -2.53
N LYS A 282 -0.14 22.31 -2.23
CA LYS A 282 0.80 22.93 -1.29
C LYS A 282 0.04 23.66 -0.19
N ILE A 283 0.71 24.00 0.88
CA ILE A 283 0.12 24.72 1.99
C ILE A 283 0.66 26.15 1.93
N GLU A 284 -0.23 27.12 1.80
CA GLU A 284 0.05 28.56 1.86
C GLU A 284 -0.92 29.20 2.85
N ASN A 285 -0.40 29.91 3.84
CA ASN A 285 -1.20 30.54 4.88
C ASN A 285 -2.21 29.57 5.55
N ASN A 286 -1.76 28.37 5.85
CA ASN A 286 -2.54 27.28 6.44
C ASN A 286 -3.69 26.73 5.57
N ASN A 287 -3.75 27.08 4.28
CA ASN A 287 -4.74 26.61 3.33
C ASN A 287 -4.10 25.68 2.27
N TYR A 288 -4.87 24.71 1.81
CA TYR A 288 -4.46 23.87 0.68
C TYR A 288 -4.65 24.62 -0.64
N VAL A 289 -3.56 24.84 -1.36
CA VAL A 289 -3.55 25.52 -2.65
C VAL A 289 -3.03 24.58 -3.73
N PRO A 290 -3.69 24.46 -4.89
CA PRO A 290 -3.17 23.65 -6.01
C PRO A 290 -1.81 24.16 -6.49
N PHE A 291 -0.97 23.24 -6.96
CA PHE A 291 0.24 23.60 -7.69
C PHE A 291 -0.07 24.44 -8.91
N SER A 292 0.80 25.36 -9.25
CA SER A 292 0.82 25.99 -10.56
C SER A 292 1.06 24.94 -11.66
N ALA A 293 0.66 25.24 -12.90
CA ALA A 293 0.89 24.33 -14.03
C ALA A 293 2.39 24.03 -14.22
N ALA A 294 3.27 25.00 -13.94
CA ALA A 294 4.71 24.84 -14.02
C ALA A 294 5.25 23.90 -12.92
N GLU A 295 4.83 24.07 -11.66
CA GLU A 295 5.21 23.20 -10.55
C GLU A 295 4.71 21.77 -10.79
N LYS A 296 3.46 21.60 -11.22
CA LYS A 296 2.87 20.30 -11.51
C LYS A 296 3.62 19.58 -12.62
N SER A 297 3.85 20.23 -13.77
CA SER A 297 4.54 19.63 -14.90
C SER A 297 6.00 19.30 -14.59
N ALA A 298 6.72 20.19 -13.90
CA ALA A 298 8.09 19.94 -13.46
C ALA A 298 8.19 18.74 -12.50
N THR A 299 7.25 18.63 -11.54
CA THR A 299 7.19 17.52 -10.59
C THR A 299 6.90 16.19 -11.31
N ILE A 300 5.97 16.16 -12.26
CA ILE A 300 5.68 14.97 -13.08
C ILE A 300 6.91 14.57 -13.90
N VAL A 301 7.57 15.50 -14.58
CA VAL A 301 8.77 15.20 -15.37
C VAL A 301 9.89 14.66 -14.49
N TYR A 302 10.09 15.22 -13.31
CA TYR A 302 11.05 14.71 -12.33
C TYR A 302 10.74 13.28 -11.89
N THR A 303 9.50 12.98 -11.50
CA THR A 303 9.11 11.64 -11.04
C THR A 303 9.24 10.60 -12.16
N MET A 304 8.91 10.98 -13.39
CA MET A 304 9.11 10.11 -14.55
C MET A 304 10.60 9.81 -14.81
N GLY A 305 11.49 10.79 -14.61
CA GLY A 305 12.95 10.56 -14.65
C GLY A 305 13.43 9.69 -13.49
N LYS A 306 12.84 9.84 -12.30
CA LYS A 306 13.15 9.02 -11.12
C LYS A 306 12.79 7.54 -11.33
N TYR A 307 11.66 7.23 -11.96
CA TYR A 307 11.33 5.85 -12.35
C TYR A 307 12.37 5.26 -13.32
N VAL A 308 12.81 6.03 -14.32
CA VAL A 308 13.88 5.57 -15.23
C VAL A 308 15.17 5.34 -14.48
N GLN A 309 15.56 6.25 -13.57
CA GLN A 309 16.73 6.06 -12.72
C GLN A 309 16.65 4.74 -11.95
N LEU A 310 15.52 4.44 -11.31
CA LEU A 310 15.34 3.20 -10.51
C LEU A 310 15.39 1.93 -11.36
N LEU A 311 15.06 1.98 -12.65
CA LEU A 311 15.25 0.83 -13.55
C LEU A 311 16.73 0.55 -13.85
N PHE A 312 17.59 1.56 -13.92
CA PHE A 312 19.02 1.38 -14.15
C PHE A 312 19.82 1.23 -12.85
N VAL A 313 19.46 2.00 -11.83
CA VAL A 313 20.09 2.02 -10.52
C VAL A 313 18.99 1.95 -9.45
N PRO A 314 18.59 0.73 -9.05
CA PRO A 314 17.47 0.51 -8.13
C PRO A 314 17.84 0.83 -6.67
N TYR A 315 18.37 2.05 -6.43
CA TYR A 315 18.78 2.55 -5.12
C TYR A 315 18.77 4.09 -5.10
N PRO A 316 18.43 4.72 -3.96
CA PRO A 316 17.74 4.11 -2.83
C PRO A 316 16.27 3.78 -3.14
N GLN A 317 15.73 2.76 -2.49
CA GLN A 317 14.32 2.36 -2.56
C GLN A 317 13.60 2.72 -1.26
N THR A 318 12.30 3.00 -1.38
CA THR A 318 11.41 3.25 -0.26
C THR A 318 9.97 2.91 -0.65
N HIS A 319 9.15 2.48 0.31
CA HIS A 319 7.73 2.20 0.02
C HIS A 319 6.89 3.48 -0.06
N ASP A 320 7.38 4.61 0.49
CA ASP A 320 6.61 5.84 0.56
C ASP A 320 7.37 7.07 0.07
N TYR A 321 6.81 7.69 -0.96
CA TYR A 321 7.34 8.89 -1.60
C TYR A 321 6.51 10.16 -1.28
N TYR A 322 5.48 10.06 -0.42
CA TYR A 322 4.43 11.04 -0.34
C TYR A 322 3.85 11.19 1.08
N PRO A 323 3.43 12.40 1.49
CA PRO A 323 3.71 13.69 0.86
C PRO A 323 5.07 14.25 1.24
N ARG A 324 5.67 14.99 0.35
CA ARG A 324 6.91 15.79 0.47
C ARG A 324 8.24 15.06 0.51
N HIS A 325 8.34 13.74 0.43
CA HIS A 325 9.63 13.13 0.08
C HIS A 325 10.06 13.57 -1.33
N ILE A 326 9.15 13.54 -2.29
CA ILE A 326 9.30 14.28 -3.55
C ILE A 326 8.92 15.74 -3.29
N GLU A 327 9.92 16.63 -3.26
CA GLU A 327 9.71 18.07 -3.12
C GLU A 327 8.95 18.64 -4.32
N ILE A 328 8.34 19.82 -4.13
CA ILE A 328 7.76 20.58 -5.24
C ILE A 328 8.89 20.99 -6.20
N GLN A 329 8.78 20.58 -7.44
CA GLN A 329 9.79 20.85 -8.46
C GLN A 329 9.45 22.12 -9.25
N ASN A 330 10.50 22.70 -9.83
CA ASN A 330 10.38 23.76 -10.82
C ASN A 330 11.33 23.51 -12.00
N TRP A 331 11.09 24.18 -13.11
CA TRP A 331 11.84 23.99 -14.35
C TRP A 331 13.28 24.52 -14.30
N SER A 332 13.68 25.25 -13.26
CA SER A 332 15.07 25.71 -13.11
C SER A 332 15.99 24.64 -12.51
N LYS A 333 15.44 23.56 -11.94
CA LYS A 333 16.26 22.50 -11.31
C LYS A 333 16.93 21.60 -12.36
N PRO A 334 18.26 21.37 -12.27
CA PRO A 334 19.02 20.62 -13.27
C PRO A 334 18.49 19.21 -13.54
N TYR A 335 18.04 18.50 -12.51
CA TYR A 335 17.53 17.13 -12.68
C TYR A 335 16.12 17.07 -13.32
N VAL A 336 15.34 18.15 -13.25
CA VAL A 336 14.09 18.26 -14.04
C VAL A 336 14.43 18.39 -15.52
N LEU A 337 15.41 19.27 -15.85
CA LEU A 337 15.90 19.44 -17.22
C LEU A 337 16.55 18.15 -17.75
N LEU A 338 17.37 17.48 -16.93
CA LEU A 338 17.97 16.20 -17.31
C LEU A 338 16.88 15.16 -17.64
N SER A 339 15.86 15.04 -16.80
CA SER A 339 14.73 14.15 -17.04
C SER A 339 13.99 14.51 -18.33
N PHE A 340 13.73 15.80 -18.56
CA PHE A 340 13.07 16.29 -19.77
C PHE A 340 13.84 15.92 -21.04
N PHE A 341 15.14 16.20 -21.06
CA PHE A 341 15.97 15.86 -22.23
C PHE A 341 16.14 14.35 -22.41
N ALA A 342 16.17 13.56 -21.31
CA ALA A 342 16.14 12.10 -21.41
C ALA A 342 14.86 11.61 -22.10
N TRP A 343 13.70 12.18 -21.77
CA TRP A 343 12.43 11.86 -22.42
C TRP A 343 12.38 12.30 -23.89
N LEU A 344 12.94 13.45 -24.23
CA LEU A 344 13.11 13.87 -25.64
C LEU A 344 14.03 12.91 -26.42
N PHE A 345 15.09 12.43 -25.78
CA PHE A 345 15.97 11.43 -26.36
C PHE A 345 15.25 10.08 -26.59
N PHE A 346 14.45 9.63 -25.63
CA PHE A 346 13.64 8.43 -25.82
C PHE A 346 12.61 8.60 -26.96
N LEU A 347 11.97 9.75 -27.05
CA LEU A 347 11.08 10.07 -28.16
C LEU A 347 11.84 10.03 -29.51
N PHE A 348 13.03 10.61 -29.57
CA PHE A 348 13.88 10.53 -30.76
C PHE A 348 14.21 9.07 -31.14
N LEU A 349 14.57 8.22 -30.17
CA LEU A 349 14.83 6.80 -30.41
C LEU A 349 13.60 6.06 -30.93
N VAL A 350 12.41 6.39 -30.41
CA VAL A 350 11.14 5.84 -30.90
C VAL A 350 10.89 6.25 -32.35
N ILE A 351 11.01 7.53 -32.68
CA ILE A 351 10.78 8.05 -34.04
C ILE A 351 11.77 7.40 -35.04
N LYS A 352 13.07 7.36 -34.68
CA LYS A 352 14.10 6.71 -35.50
C LYS A 352 13.85 5.22 -35.66
N GLY A 353 13.41 4.54 -34.62
CA GLY A 353 13.18 3.10 -34.59
C GLY A 353 11.83 2.67 -35.15
N TRP A 354 10.88 3.59 -35.39
CA TRP A 354 9.51 3.27 -35.79
C TRP A 354 9.42 2.50 -37.11
N LYS A 355 9.95 3.08 -38.19
CA LYS A 355 9.88 2.46 -39.51
C LYS A 355 10.61 1.10 -39.57
N SER A 356 11.73 0.96 -38.89
CA SER A 356 12.50 -0.29 -38.80
C SER A 356 11.89 -1.30 -37.81
N ARG A 357 10.89 -0.88 -37.03
CA ARG A 357 10.30 -1.65 -35.94
C ARG A 357 11.39 -2.16 -34.98
N SER A 358 12.25 -1.25 -34.52
CA SER A 358 13.32 -1.54 -33.58
C SER A 358 12.76 -2.04 -32.25
N TRP A 359 13.36 -3.09 -31.66
CA TRP A 359 12.96 -3.60 -30.35
C TRP A 359 13.19 -2.58 -29.22
N LEU A 360 14.17 -1.71 -29.39
CA LEU A 360 14.39 -0.58 -28.48
C LEU A 360 13.19 0.39 -28.50
N ALA A 361 12.70 0.74 -29.68
CA ALA A 361 11.51 1.59 -29.81
C ALA A 361 10.28 0.90 -29.22
N TYR A 362 10.09 -0.39 -29.48
CA TYR A 362 8.97 -1.15 -28.89
C TYR A 362 9.00 -1.14 -27.35
N GLY A 363 10.15 -1.44 -26.75
CA GLY A 363 10.25 -1.48 -25.29
C GLY A 363 10.00 -0.11 -24.64
N ILE A 364 10.47 1.00 -25.26
CA ILE A 364 10.18 2.36 -24.80
C ILE A 364 8.67 2.66 -24.91
N ILE A 365 8.03 2.31 -26.04
CA ILE A 365 6.59 2.51 -26.24
C ILE A 365 5.80 1.69 -25.23
N PHE A 366 6.16 0.42 -25.02
CA PHE A 366 5.52 -0.44 -24.03
C PHE A 366 5.58 0.21 -22.65
N TYR A 367 6.77 0.68 -22.24
CA TYR A 367 6.97 1.38 -20.97
C TYR A 367 6.09 2.63 -20.86
N VAL A 368 6.12 3.51 -21.85
CA VAL A 368 5.36 4.77 -21.84
C VAL A 368 3.86 4.53 -21.79
N CYS A 369 3.34 3.62 -22.63
CA CYS A 369 1.92 3.30 -22.67
C CYS A 369 1.45 2.71 -21.34
N THR A 370 2.17 1.74 -20.78
CA THR A 370 1.76 1.08 -19.53
C THR A 370 1.96 1.96 -18.29
N MET A 371 2.88 2.95 -18.34
CA MET A 371 3.10 3.93 -17.30
C MET A 371 2.09 5.09 -17.34
N SER A 372 1.38 5.28 -18.44
CA SER A 372 0.56 6.48 -18.69
C SER A 372 -0.44 6.80 -17.59
N ILE A 373 -1.15 5.81 -17.03
CA ILE A 373 -2.11 5.99 -15.93
C ILE A 373 -1.39 6.40 -14.64
N ALA A 374 -0.26 5.74 -14.33
CA ALA A 374 0.48 5.99 -13.09
C ALA A 374 1.39 7.24 -13.17
N SER A 375 1.52 7.86 -14.34
CA SER A 375 2.41 9.01 -14.57
C SER A 375 1.91 10.34 -13.99
N ASN A 376 0.64 10.42 -13.58
CA ASN A 376 -0.06 11.68 -13.26
C ASN A 376 -0.20 12.67 -14.45
N ILE A 377 0.16 12.26 -15.68
CA ILE A 377 0.02 13.09 -16.88
C ILE A 377 -1.44 13.16 -17.33
N VAL A 378 -2.11 12.01 -17.38
CA VAL A 378 -3.50 11.91 -17.88
C VAL A 378 -4.48 12.41 -16.81
N PHE A 379 -4.32 11.97 -15.58
CA PHE A 379 -5.09 12.41 -14.40
C PHE A 379 -4.28 12.16 -13.12
N PRO A 380 -4.51 12.92 -12.04
CA PRO A 380 -3.84 12.68 -10.77
C PRO A 380 -4.37 11.41 -10.09
N ILE A 381 -3.45 10.58 -9.56
CA ILE A 381 -3.75 9.28 -8.96
C ILE A 381 -3.66 9.22 -7.43
N GLY A 382 -3.62 10.35 -6.76
CA GLY A 382 -3.56 10.41 -5.30
C GLY A 382 -2.17 10.27 -4.69
N THR A 383 -1.13 9.98 -5.46
CA THR A 383 0.28 9.98 -5.05
C THR A 383 1.20 10.45 -6.16
N ASN A 384 2.39 10.98 -5.81
CA ASN A 384 3.37 11.38 -6.81
C ASN A 384 4.02 10.18 -7.49
N MET A 385 4.36 9.16 -6.69
CA MET A 385 5.18 8.04 -7.10
C MET A 385 5.01 6.86 -6.14
N SER A 386 5.17 5.62 -6.65
CA SER A 386 5.36 4.38 -5.89
C SER A 386 6.12 3.39 -6.77
N GLU A 387 7.05 2.62 -6.21
CA GLU A 387 7.89 1.69 -6.99
C GLU A 387 7.06 0.64 -7.71
N ARG A 388 5.99 0.13 -7.08
CA ARG A 388 5.06 -0.84 -7.68
C ARG A 388 4.42 -0.39 -8.98
N PHE A 389 4.31 0.91 -9.24
CA PHE A 389 3.75 1.41 -10.50
C PHE A 389 4.65 1.14 -11.71
N ALA A 390 5.95 0.96 -11.49
CA ALA A 390 6.87 0.54 -12.53
C ALA A 390 6.82 -0.96 -12.84
N PHE A 391 6.01 -1.77 -12.12
CA PHE A 391 5.97 -3.22 -12.25
C PHE A 391 5.66 -3.68 -13.68
N LEU A 392 4.48 -3.38 -14.21
CA LEU A 392 4.13 -3.71 -15.60
C LEU A 392 4.97 -2.93 -16.63
N PRO A 393 5.26 -1.63 -16.47
CA PRO A 393 6.13 -0.89 -17.39
C PRO A 393 7.54 -1.46 -17.52
N SER A 394 8.11 -2.02 -16.46
CA SER A 394 9.46 -2.60 -16.45
C SER A 394 9.63 -3.78 -17.41
N VAL A 395 8.54 -4.40 -17.88
CA VAL A 395 8.57 -5.39 -18.96
C VAL A 395 9.23 -4.82 -20.23
N GLY A 396 8.93 -3.56 -20.57
CA GLY A 396 9.57 -2.87 -21.68
C GLY A 396 11.08 -2.71 -21.51
N PHE A 397 11.51 -2.34 -20.31
CA PHE A 397 12.92 -2.26 -19.94
C PHE A 397 13.61 -3.64 -19.97
N ALA A 398 13.00 -4.64 -19.35
CA ALA A 398 13.54 -6.00 -19.31
C ALA A 398 13.69 -6.59 -20.72
N LEU A 399 12.74 -6.31 -21.63
CA LEU A 399 12.81 -6.71 -23.03
C LEU A 399 14.02 -6.07 -23.74
N ILE A 400 14.20 -4.75 -23.59
CA ILE A 400 15.34 -4.05 -24.18
C ILE A 400 16.65 -4.63 -23.68
N ALA A 401 16.77 -4.79 -22.35
CA ALA A 401 17.97 -5.33 -21.71
C ALA A 401 18.23 -6.79 -22.13
N GLY A 402 17.20 -7.64 -22.13
CA GLY A 402 17.31 -9.05 -22.52
C GLY A 402 17.77 -9.25 -23.95
N ILE A 403 17.21 -8.48 -24.90
CA ILE A 403 17.64 -8.49 -26.32
C ILE A 403 19.06 -7.92 -26.43
N GLY A 404 19.35 -6.82 -25.75
CA GLY A 404 20.67 -6.18 -25.77
C GLY A 404 21.77 -7.15 -25.29
N PHE A 405 21.59 -7.78 -24.14
CA PHE A 405 22.54 -8.78 -23.64
C PHE A 405 22.61 -10.02 -24.53
N SER A 406 21.47 -10.46 -25.10
CA SER A 406 21.48 -11.59 -26.06
C SER A 406 22.37 -11.27 -27.28
N ASN A 407 22.27 -10.06 -27.83
CA ASN A 407 23.10 -9.63 -28.95
C ASN A 407 24.60 -9.54 -28.57
N LEU A 408 24.90 -9.01 -27.37
CA LEU A 408 26.27 -8.90 -26.85
C LEU A 408 26.90 -10.29 -26.63
N LEU A 409 26.14 -11.25 -26.10
CA LEU A 409 26.58 -12.63 -25.90
C LEU A 409 26.79 -13.40 -27.21
N ASN A 410 26.11 -13.02 -28.28
CA ASN A 410 26.28 -13.61 -29.60
C ASN A 410 27.34 -12.88 -30.45
N SER A 411 27.95 -11.82 -29.92
CA SER A 411 29.01 -11.06 -30.58
C SER A 411 30.41 -11.68 -30.31
N GLU A 412 31.40 -11.24 -31.07
CA GLU A 412 32.81 -11.61 -30.82
C GLU A 412 33.30 -11.23 -29.41
N ARG A 413 32.66 -10.25 -28.76
CA ARG A 413 32.95 -9.80 -27.41
C ARG A 413 32.23 -10.58 -26.32
N SER A 414 31.67 -11.74 -26.65
CA SER A 414 30.91 -12.59 -25.69
C SER A 414 31.72 -12.92 -24.43
N LYS A 415 33.02 -13.18 -24.57
CA LYS A 415 33.91 -13.48 -23.44
C LYS A 415 33.99 -12.32 -22.43
N THR A 416 33.89 -11.09 -22.86
CA THR A 416 33.89 -9.87 -22.02
C THR A 416 32.54 -9.65 -21.37
N TRP A 417 31.44 -9.80 -22.13
CA TRP A 417 30.09 -9.48 -21.64
C TRP A 417 29.46 -10.54 -20.75
N LYS A 418 29.90 -11.80 -20.86
CA LYS A 418 29.39 -12.89 -20.02
C LYS A 418 29.64 -12.65 -18.52
N PRO A 419 30.87 -12.36 -18.05
CA PRO A 419 31.11 -12.05 -16.64
C PRO A 419 30.40 -10.77 -16.18
N VAL A 420 30.29 -9.73 -17.04
CA VAL A 420 29.55 -8.51 -16.73
C VAL A 420 28.08 -8.80 -16.47
N LEU A 421 27.44 -9.58 -17.36
CA LEU A 421 26.04 -9.99 -17.16
C LEU A 421 25.87 -10.77 -15.85
N ILE A 422 26.74 -11.74 -15.59
CA ILE A 422 26.69 -12.52 -14.34
C ILE A 422 26.83 -11.60 -13.12
N GLY A 423 27.78 -10.67 -13.15
CA GLY A 423 27.98 -9.70 -12.07
C GLY A 423 26.73 -8.83 -11.82
N VAL A 424 26.14 -8.28 -12.88
CA VAL A 424 24.88 -7.51 -12.80
C VAL A 424 23.76 -8.37 -12.22
N MET A 425 23.59 -9.60 -12.71
CA MET A 425 22.56 -10.49 -12.21
C MET A 425 22.75 -10.83 -10.73
N CYS A 426 23.99 -11.11 -10.29
CA CYS A 426 24.29 -11.35 -8.88
C CYS A 426 23.96 -10.13 -8.01
N ILE A 427 24.37 -8.93 -8.42
CA ILE A 427 24.11 -7.68 -7.70
C ILE A 427 22.59 -7.46 -7.55
N LEU A 428 21.83 -7.52 -8.66
CA LEU A 428 20.40 -7.32 -8.64
C LEU A 428 19.69 -8.38 -7.77
N THR A 429 20.13 -9.63 -7.84
CA THR A 429 19.57 -10.73 -7.00
C THR A 429 19.81 -10.44 -5.52
N ILE A 430 21.02 -10.07 -5.13
CA ILE A 430 21.36 -9.72 -3.74
C ILE A 430 20.51 -8.54 -3.27
N MET A 431 20.42 -7.47 -4.08
CA MET A 431 19.59 -6.31 -3.77
C MET A 431 18.12 -6.67 -3.59
N THR A 432 17.58 -7.54 -4.45
CA THR A 432 16.18 -8.01 -4.35
C THR A 432 15.95 -8.79 -3.06
N ILE A 433 16.86 -9.71 -2.70
CA ILE A 433 16.77 -10.49 -1.46
C ILE A 433 16.84 -9.57 -0.23
N LEU A 434 17.78 -8.63 -0.21
CA LEU A 434 17.95 -7.70 0.91
C LEU A 434 16.75 -6.74 1.02
N ARG A 435 16.29 -6.17 -0.11
CA ARG A 435 15.12 -5.28 -0.11
C ARG A 435 13.83 -6.01 0.28
N SER A 436 13.66 -7.27 -0.11
CA SER A 436 12.49 -8.06 0.30
C SER A 436 12.41 -8.22 1.82
N ARG A 437 13.55 -8.38 2.51
CA ARG A 437 13.59 -8.50 3.98
C ARG A 437 13.10 -7.26 4.72
N VAL A 438 13.14 -6.11 4.10
CA VAL A 438 12.59 -4.88 4.69
C VAL A 438 11.08 -4.98 4.89
N TRP A 439 10.40 -5.86 4.15
CA TRP A 439 8.95 -6.13 4.23
C TRP A 439 8.56 -7.21 5.26
N ILE A 440 9.44 -7.60 6.18
CA ILE A 440 9.15 -8.63 7.19
C ILE A 440 7.94 -8.22 8.06
N ASN A 441 7.88 -6.98 8.50
CA ASN A 441 6.77 -6.40 9.23
C ASN A 441 6.79 -4.85 9.13
N ASN A 442 5.75 -4.20 9.62
CA ASN A 442 5.64 -2.74 9.59
C ASN A 442 6.79 -2.03 10.33
N HIS A 443 7.22 -2.56 11.47
CA HIS A 443 8.31 -1.96 12.24
C HIS A 443 9.61 -1.85 11.42
N ILE A 444 10.06 -2.98 10.84
CA ILE A 444 11.29 -3.01 10.04
C ILE A 444 11.14 -2.15 8.79
N LEU A 445 9.96 -2.19 8.15
CA LEU A 445 9.69 -1.39 6.96
C LEU A 445 9.79 0.11 7.26
N PHE A 446 9.11 0.58 8.30
CA PHE A 446 9.06 2.00 8.65
C PHE A 446 10.41 2.51 9.13
N THR A 447 11.05 1.78 10.04
CA THR A 447 12.35 2.18 10.61
C THR A 447 13.50 2.12 9.60
N THR A 448 13.41 1.25 8.58
CA THR A 448 14.38 1.23 7.48
C THR A 448 14.13 2.36 6.50
N ASP A 449 12.90 2.52 6.04
CA ASP A 449 12.59 3.42 4.93
C ASP A 449 12.57 4.90 5.34
N ILE A 450 12.41 5.20 6.65
CA ILE A 450 12.49 6.59 7.14
C ILE A 450 13.87 7.20 6.88
N HIS A 451 14.94 6.41 6.84
CA HIS A 451 16.28 6.90 6.50
C HIS A 451 16.38 7.39 5.06
N THR A 452 15.56 6.85 4.16
CA THR A 452 15.43 7.31 2.77
C THR A 452 14.39 8.43 2.67
N SER A 453 13.18 8.22 3.20
CA SER A 453 12.04 9.13 3.06
C SER A 453 11.83 10.03 4.27
N LYS A 454 12.89 10.70 4.71
CA LYS A 454 12.92 11.57 5.90
C LYS A 454 11.87 12.68 5.91
N ARG A 455 11.31 13.03 4.77
CA ARG A 455 10.32 14.10 4.61
C ARG A 455 8.96 13.60 4.13
N SER A 456 8.66 12.32 4.29
CA SER A 456 7.30 11.83 4.09
C SER A 456 6.48 12.00 5.37
N ALA A 457 5.48 12.88 5.37
CA ALA A 457 4.60 13.05 6.52
C ALA A 457 3.87 11.75 6.88
N LYS A 458 3.51 10.93 5.88
CA LYS A 458 2.86 9.64 6.09
C LYS A 458 3.79 8.65 6.79
N LEU A 459 5.04 8.54 6.34
CA LEU A 459 6.00 7.63 6.95
C LEU A 459 6.44 8.10 8.34
N LEU A 460 6.63 9.42 8.55
CA LEU A 460 6.89 9.99 9.87
C LEU A 460 5.77 9.66 10.86
N ASN A 461 4.52 9.79 10.43
CA ASN A 461 3.36 9.41 11.24
C ASN A 461 3.33 7.89 11.50
N ALA A 462 3.66 7.07 10.51
CA ALA A 462 3.69 5.61 10.67
C ALA A 462 4.78 5.16 11.67
N VAL A 463 5.98 5.72 11.61
CA VAL A 463 7.07 5.47 12.58
C VAL A 463 6.65 5.91 13.98
N GLY A 464 6.06 7.11 14.10
CA GLY A 464 5.58 7.60 15.40
C GLY A 464 4.50 6.70 16.00
N GLY A 465 3.52 6.28 15.19
CA GLY A 465 2.46 5.37 15.62
C GLY A 465 2.97 3.97 16.01
N ASP A 466 3.92 3.44 15.26
CA ASP A 466 4.57 2.17 15.56
C ASP A 466 5.32 2.23 16.91
N LEU A 467 6.08 3.29 17.16
CA LEU A 467 6.79 3.50 18.44
C LEU A 467 5.80 3.64 19.61
N VAL A 468 4.68 4.36 19.46
CA VAL A 468 3.63 4.44 20.47
C VAL A 468 3.07 3.05 20.76
N THR A 469 2.78 2.26 19.73
CA THR A 469 2.23 0.91 19.88
C THR A 469 3.21 -0.02 20.59
N GLN A 470 4.47 -0.03 20.18
CA GLN A 470 5.50 -0.88 20.78
C GLN A 470 5.80 -0.51 22.22
N SER A 471 5.72 0.79 22.57
CA SER A 471 5.90 1.26 23.94
C SER A 471 4.94 0.59 24.93
N GLN A 472 3.77 0.11 24.45
CA GLN A 472 2.78 -0.54 25.34
C GLN A 472 3.23 -1.94 25.79
N THR A 473 4.08 -2.60 25.01
CA THR A 473 4.60 -3.95 25.32
C THR A 473 6.02 -3.91 25.90
N GLU A 474 6.69 -2.74 25.85
CA GLU A 474 8.03 -2.57 26.42
C GLU A 474 7.98 -2.62 27.95
N LYS A 475 8.84 -3.47 28.53
CA LYS A 475 8.91 -3.71 29.97
C LYS A 475 9.88 -2.77 30.68
N ASP A 476 10.90 -2.27 29.99
CA ASP A 476 11.87 -1.32 30.53
C ASP A 476 11.26 0.09 30.56
N PRO A 477 11.02 0.68 31.74
CA PRO A 477 10.40 2.00 31.86
C PRO A 477 11.21 3.10 31.14
N VAL A 478 12.54 3.00 31.15
CA VAL A 478 13.42 4.00 30.52
C VAL A 478 13.29 3.95 29.01
N LYS A 479 13.32 2.74 28.46
CA LYS A 479 13.12 2.54 27.01
C LYS A 479 11.72 2.95 26.58
N LYS A 480 10.69 2.60 27.37
CA LYS A 480 9.31 3.01 27.10
C LYS A 480 9.18 4.53 26.99
N ILE A 481 9.73 5.27 27.95
CA ILE A 481 9.73 6.74 27.95
C ILE A 481 10.47 7.27 26.72
N GLN A 482 11.63 6.68 26.38
CA GLN A 482 12.41 7.12 25.23
C GLN A 482 11.64 6.90 23.93
N MET A 483 11.03 5.72 23.74
CA MET A 483 10.21 5.41 22.56
C MET A 483 9.05 6.41 22.38
N LEU A 484 8.36 6.77 23.48
CA LEU A 484 7.27 7.75 23.44
C LEU A 484 7.77 9.16 23.08
N LYS A 485 8.94 9.58 23.56
CA LYS A 485 9.56 10.86 23.20
C LYS A 485 10.02 10.87 21.75
N ASP A 486 10.64 9.80 21.28
CA ASP A 486 11.05 9.66 19.89
C ASP A 486 9.83 9.69 18.96
N ALA A 487 8.74 9.02 19.33
CA ALA A 487 7.47 9.07 18.62
C ALA A 487 6.97 10.52 18.46
N GLN A 488 6.96 11.31 19.55
CA GLN A 488 6.57 12.72 19.49
C GLN A 488 7.48 13.51 18.54
N GLY A 489 8.78 13.21 18.49
CA GLY A 489 9.72 13.84 17.57
C GLY A 489 9.38 13.59 16.10
N TYR A 490 9.09 12.35 15.72
CA TYR A 490 8.66 12.02 14.35
C TYR A 490 7.30 12.62 14.00
N LEU A 491 6.34 12.56 14.91
CA LEU A 491 4.99 13.08 14.71
C LEU A 491 4.99 14.62 14.57
N THR A 492 5.84 15.33 15.31
CA THR A 492 6.03 16.77 15.18
C THR A 492 6.59 17.12 13.81
N GLN A 493 7.60 16.38 13.32
CA GLN A 493 8.12 16.55 11.97
C GLN A 493 7.04 16.28 10.90
N ALA A 494 6.13 15.31 11.14
CA ALA A 494 5.00 15.10 10.24
C ALA A 494 4.06 16.31 10.20
N LEU A 495 3.82 16.98 11.34
CA LEU A 495 3.02 18.19 11.44
C LEU A 495 3.69 19.42 10.81
N GLU A 496 5.01 19.52 10.83
CA GLU A 496 5.75 20.57 10.09
C GLU A 496 5.49 20.49 8.57
N ILE A 497 5.32 19.26 8.05
CA ILE A 497 5.02 19.01 6.64
C ILE A 497 3.53 19.17 6.35
N HIS A 498 2.69 18.69 7.26
CA HIS A 498 1.22 18.67 7.14
C HIS A 498 0.55 19.14 8.44
N PRO A 499 0.42 20.46 8.66
CA PRO A 499 -0.13 21.04 9.89
C PRO A 499 -1.52 20.54 10.27
N ASN A 500 -2.33 20.11 9.30
CA ASN A 500 -3.68 19.59 9.52
C ASN A 500 -3.74 18.06 9.55
N TYR A 501 -2.63 17.38 9.86
CA TYR A 501 -2.58 15.92 9.90
C TYR A 501 -3.19 15.38 11.21
N LYS A 502 -4.50 15.19 11.19
CA LYS A 502 -5.31 14.77 12.33
C LYS A 502 -4.73 13.57 13.10
N LEU A 503 -4.26 12.53 12.38
CA LEU A 503 -3.72 11.33 13.01
C LEU A 503 -2.42 11.58 13.77
N SER A 504 -1.59 12.53 13.33
CA SER A 504 -0.37 12.89 14.08
C SER A 504 -0.70 13.55 15.41
N TYR A 505 -1.70 14.43 15.47
CA TYR A 505 -2.18 15.00 16.74
C TYR A 505 -2.73 13.92 17.67
N LEU A 506 -3.53 12.98 17.14
CA LEU A 506 -4.06 11.85 17.91
C LEU A 506 -2.93 11.03 18.54
N LEU A 507 -1.91 10.69 17.77
CA LEU A 507 -0.77 9.89 18.25
C LEU A 507 0.13 10.64 19.22
N ILE A 508 0.31 11.97 19.06
CA ILE A 508 1.01 12.81 20.05
C ILE A 508 0.21 12.82 21.36
N GLY A 509 -1.13 12.97 21.27
CA GLY A 509 -2.01 12.89 22.43
C GLY A 509 -1.92 11.53 23.15
N ASN A 510 -1.94 10.44 22.41
CA ASN A 510 -1.75 9.09 22.95
C ASN A 510 -0.38 8.94 23.64
N SER A 511 0.69 9.43 23.00
CA SER A 511 2.03 9.40 23.58
C SER A 511 2.12 10.23 24.87
N ALA A 512 1.55 11.43 24.90
CA ALA A 512 1.48 12.30 26.07
C ALA A 512 0.67 11.64 27.20
N PHE A 513 -0.46 11.03 26.88
CA PHE A 513 -1.28 10.26 27.83
C PHE A 513 -0.47 9.14 28.52
N TYR A 514 0.27 8.34 27.72
CA TYR A 514 1.11 7.27 28.28
C TYR A 514 2.31 7.77 29.08
N LEU A 515 2.77 9.00 28.83
CA LEU A 515 3.76 9.70 29.64
C LEU A 515 3.14 10.35 30.89
N LYS A 516 1.82 10.26 31.07
CA LYS A 516 1.03 10.96 32.10
C LYS A 516 1.06 12.50 32.03
N ASP A 517 1.43 13.03 30.86
CA ASP A 517 1.31 14.44 30.52
C ASP A 517 -0.11 14.69 29.99
N TYR A 518 -1.08 14.66 30.92
CA TYR A 518 -2.50 14.71 30.58
C TYR A 518 -2.91 16.07 30.00
N GLU A 519 -2.29 17.15 30.44
CA GLU A 519 -2.55 18.49 29.89
C GLU A 519 -2.27 18.54 28.38
N LYS A 520 -1.08 18.09 27.99
CA LYS A 520 -0.71 17.99 26.57
C LYS A 520 -1.59 16.99 25.81
N ALA A 521 -1.96 15.87 26.42
CA ALA A 521 -2.86 14.91 25.80
C ALA A 521 -4.22 15.53 25.47
N VAL A 522 -4.83 16.23 26.42
CA VAL A 522 -6.12 16.94 26.26
C VAL A 522 -6.01 18.02 25.19
N GLU A 523 -4.93 18.81 25.18
CA GLU A 523 -4.68 19.82 24.15
C GLU A 523 -4.67 19.19 22.74
N MET A 524 -3.93 18.11 22.56
CA MET A 524 -3.81 17.44 21.27
C MET A 524 -5.13 16.81 20.83
N PHE A 525 -5.88 16.16 21.72
CA PHE A 525 -7.19 15.58 21.38
C PHE A 525 -8.25 16.67 21.09
N ARG A 526 -8.22 17.80 21.78
CA ARG A 526 -9.06 18.96 21.40
C ARG A 526 -8.70 19.47 20.01
N HIS A 527 -7.42 19.48 19.65
CA HIS A 527 -6.99 19.86 18.30
C HIS A 527 -7.50 18.87 17.24
N VAL A 528 -7.50 17.56 17.55
CA VAL A 528 -8.12 16.54 16.67
C VAL A 528 -9.59 16.86 16.40
N LEU A 529 -10.35 17.18 17.45
CA LEU A 529 -11.78 17.51 17.33
C LEU A 529 -12.03 18.84 16.64
N LYS A 530 -11.09 19.79 16.71
CA LYS A 530 -11.15 21.03 15.92
C LYS A 530 -11.00 20.76 14.43
N LEU A 531 -10.21 19.74 14.05
CA LEU A 531 -10.04 19.34 12.64
C LEU A 531 -11.18 18.45 12.15
N ASP A 532 -11.77 17.65 13.03
CA ASP A 532 -12.84 16.70 12.72
C ASP A 532 -13.70 16.46 13.99
N ALA A 533 -14.78 17.24 14.10
CA ALA A 533 -15.65 17.24 15.28
C ALA A 533 -16.36 15.90 15.53
N ASP A 534 -16.52 15.09 14.48
CA ASP A 534 -17.21 13.80 14.55
C ASP A 534 -16.26 12.59 14.67
N PHE A 535 -14.97 12.83 14.93
CA PHE A 535 -14.00 11.76 15.05
C PHE A 535 -14.13 11.02 16.37
N GLU A 536 -14.83 9.90 16.39
CA GLU A 536 -15.22 9.13 17.57
C GLU A 536 -14.02 8.68 18.44
N GLU A 537 -12.90 8.28 17.81
CA GLU A 537 -11.70 7.92 18.57
C GLU A 537 -11.11 9.13 19.31
N GLY A 538 -11.12 10.31 18.68
CA GLY A 538 -10.68 11.55 19.32
C GLY A 538 -11.58 11.94 20.50
N LYS A 539 -12.91 11.82 20.35
CA LYS A 539 -13.87 12.06 21.44
C LYS A 539 -13.59 11.14 22.63
N ARG A 540 -13.49 9.84 22.36
CA ARG A 540 -13.22 8.84 23.41
C ARG A 540 -11.89 9.10 24.12
N ASN A 541 -10.81 9.34 23.37
CA ASN A 541 -9.49 9.56 23.95
C ASN A 541 -9.42 10.87 24.74
N LEU A 542 -10.13 11.92 24.28
CA LEU A 542 -10.30 13.16 25.05
C LEU A 542 -11.01 12.90 26.38
N GLY A 543 -12.12 12.18 26.35
CA GLY A 543 -12.87 11.86 27.57
C GLY A 543 -12.03 11.09 28.59
N VAL A 544 -11.29 10.07 28.14
CA VAL A 544 -10.39 9.27 29.00
C VAL A 544 -9.26 10.16 29.56
N ALA A 545 -8.66 11.02 28.74
CA ALA A 545 -7.59 11.90 29.19
C ALA A 545 -8.08 12.94 30.22
N LEU A 546 -9.27 13.51 30.01
CA LEU A 546 -9.92 14.43 30.96
C LEU A 546 -10.23 13.72 32.27
N ARG A 547 -10.76 12.49 32.22
CA ARG A 547 -11.06 11.67 33.41
C ARG A 547 -9.79 11.43 34.24
N ASP A 548 -8.73 10.92 33.58
CA ASP A 548 -7.50 10.56 34.28
C ASP A 548 -6.73 11.78 34.76
N TRP A 549 -6.81 12.90 34.06
CA TRP A 549 -6.29 14.19 34.52
C TRP A 549 -7.09 14.72 35.73
N GLY A 550 -8.42 14.65 35.68
CA GLY A 550 -9.28 15.00 36.80
C GLY A 550 -8.97 14.18 38.05
N LYS A 551 -8.74 12.86 37.90
CA LYS A 551 -8.28 11.97 38.95
C LYS A 551 -6.94 12.45 39.54
N GLN A 552 -5.96 12.74 38.71
CA GLN A 552 -4.64 13.23 39.14
C GLN A 552 -4.76 14.56 39.89
N GLN A 553 -5.59 15.49 39.41
CA GLN A 553 -5.80 16.78 40.10
C GLN A 553 -6.45 16.61 41.48
N GLY A 554 -7.39 15.68 41.62
CA GLY A 554 -8.02 15.39 42.91
C GLY A 554 -7.11 14.67 43.90
N GLU A 555 -6.44 13.61 43.44
CA GLU A 555 -5.66 12.71 44.32
C GLU A 555 -4.25 13.24 44.63
N GLU A 556 -3.51 13.73 43.62
CA GLU A 556 -2.10 14.11 43.76
C GLU A 556 -1.93 15.62 44.03
N SER A 557 -2.68 16.46 43.33
CA SER A 557 -2.54 17.92 43.41
C SER A 557 -3.48 18.58 44.41
N HIS A 558 -4.44 17.82 44.96
CA HIS A 558 -5.50 18.31 45.87
C HIS A 558 -6.28 19.52 45.34
N ASN A 559 -6.37 19.65 44.00
CA ASN A 559 -7.09 20.74 43.30
C ASN A 559 -8.49 20.27 42.91
N LEU A 560 -9.39 20.19 43.90
CA LEU A 560 -10.76 19.71 43.69
C LEU A 560 -11.56 20.54 42.66
N ALA A 561 -11.35 21.85 42.60
CA ALA A 561 -12.07 22.70 41.65
C ALA A 561 -11.72 22.34 40.22
N ASN A 562 -10.43 22.14 39.92
CA ASN A 562 -9.98 21.72 38.61
C ASN A 562 -10.40 20.27 38.30
N ALA A 563 -10.29 19.38 39.28
CA ALA A 563 -10.75 17.98 39.16
C ALA A 563 -12.23 17.91 38.74
N LEU A 564 -13.11 18.67 39.39
CA LEU A 564 -14.54 18.71 39.08
C LEU A 564 -14.78 19.24 37.66
N THR A 565 -14.09 20.31 37.25
CA THR A 565 -14.22 20.88 35.90
C THR A 565 -13.87 19.85 34.83
N LEU A 566 -12.73 19.15 35.00
CA LEU A 566 -12.25 18.15 34.05
C LEU A 566 -13.18 16.93 33.99
N LEU A 567 -13.63 16.43 35.13
CA LEU A 567 -14.52 15.27 35.24
C LEU A 567 -15.91 15.57 34.66
N GLN A 568 -16.45 16.78 34.90
CA GLN A 568 -17.71 17.24 34.26
C GLN A 568 -17.61 17.31 32.75
N GLU A 569 -16.47 17.77 32.20
CA GLU A 569 -16.22 17.74 30.77
C GLU A 569 -16.08 16.30 30.25
N ALA A 570 -15.39 15.42 31.00
CA ALA A 570 -15.23 14.01 30.64
C ALA A 570 -16.56 13.29 30.43
N VAL A 571 -17.58 13.54 31.27
CA VAL A 571 -18.93 12.95 31.13
C VAL A 571 -19.56 13.26 29.77
N GLN A 572 -19.28 14.42 29.17
CA GLN A 572 -19.84 14.78 27.84
C GLN A 572 -19.34 13.83 26.76
N TYR A 573 -18.12 13.32 26.88
CA TYR A 573 -17.50 12.40 25.94
C TYR A 573 -17.66 10.94 26.37
N LEU A 574 -17.84 10.66 27.66
CA LEU A 574 -17.95 9.33 28.25
C LEU A 574 -19.25 9.17 29.06
N PRO A 575 -20.44 9.34 28.46
CA PRO A 575 -21.72 9.34 29.20
C PRO A 575 -22.08 8.00 29.84
N ASN A 576 -21.42 6.91 29.43
CA ASN A 576 -21.66 5.54 29.94
C ASN A 576 -20.46 4.96 30.69
N ASP A 577 -19.50 5.79 31.12
CA ASP A 577 -18.31 5.35 31.86
C ASP A 577 -18.54 5.49 33.38
N PHE A 578 -18.80 4.37 34.04
CA PHE A 578 -19.07 4.36 35.48
C PHE A 578 -17.91 4.94 36.31
N GLU A 579 -16.65 4.78 35.85
CA GLU A 579 -15.48 5.29 36.57
C GLU A 579 -15.46 6.82 36.59
N THR A 580 -15.89 7.48 35.54
CA THR A 580 -16.02 8.96 35.54
C THR A 580 -17.04 9.43 36.58
N TYR A 581 -18.19 8.78 36.69
CA TYR A 581 -19.18 9.12 37.70
C TYR A 581 -18.72 8.77 39.14
N HIS A 582 -17.98 7.70 39.29
CA HIS A 582 -17.31 7.37 40.57
C HIS A 582 -16.41 8.52 41.03
N LEU A 583 -15.47 8.95 40.13
CA LEU A 583 -14.53 10.03 40.45
C LEU A 583 -15.24 11.36 40.73
N LEU A 584 -16.32 11.68 39.97
CA LEU A 584 -17.17 12.83 40.26
C LEU A 584 -17.83 12.74 41.65
N GLY A 585 -18.38 11.58 41.98
CA GLY A 585 -18.98 11.33 43.29
C GLY A 585 -17.99 11.56 44.43
N VAL A 586 -16.77 11.06 44.28
CA VAL A 586 -15.68 11.26 45.26
C VAL A 586 -15.28 12.73 45.35
N ALA A 587 -15.08 13.42 44.22
CA ALA A 587 -14.66 14.81 44.15
C ALA A 587 -15.74 15.74 44.76
N TYR A 588 -17.03 15.50 44.49
CA TYR A 588 -18.13 16.26 45.10
C TYR A 588 -18.24 15.98 46.60
N GLY A 589 -18.07 14.72 47.02
CA GLY A 589 -18.06 14.37 48.45
C GLY A 589 -16.94 15.09 49.21
N GLN A 590 -15.74 15.16 48.64
CA GLN A 590 -14.59 15.88 49.21
C GLN A 590 -14.78 17.41 49.21
N SER A 591 -15.50 17.96 48.23
CA SER A 591 -15.82 19.40 48.18
C SER A 591 -16.98 19.80 49.09
N GLY A 592 -17.65 18.84 49.75
CA GLY A 592 -18.79 19.06 50.63
C GLY A 592 -20.15 19.10 49.93
N ASP A 593 -20.20 18.96 48.61
CA ASP A 593 -21.48 18.86 47.87
C ASP A 593 -22.03 17.44 47.88
N THR A 594 -22.59 17.09 49.04
CA THR A 594 -23.12 15.76 49.33
C THR A 594 -24.26 15.37 48.39
N GLN A 595 -25.06 16.34 47.92
CA GLN A 595 -26.18 16.05 47.01
C GLN A 595 -25.68 15.61 45.63
N GLN A 596 -24.71 16.30 45.08
CA GLN A 596 -24.07 15.90 43.82
C GLN A 596 -23.30 14.58 43.97
N ALA A 597 -22.66 14.34 45.08
CA ALA A 597 -21.99 13.07 45.37
C ALA A 597 -22.99 11.90 45.28
N ILE A 598 -24.14 12.00 45.98
CA ILE A 598 -25.20 10.99 45.93
C ILE A 598 -25.72 10.77 44.48
N ALA A 599 -25.94 11.86 43.73
CA ALA A 599 -26.44 11.76 42.39
C ALA A 599 -25.46 10.99 41.47
N ASN A 600 -24.16 11.29 41.56
CA ASN A 600 -23.13 10.64 40.73
C ASN A 600 -22.88 9.17 41.17
N PHE A 601 -22.90 8.83 42.45
CA PHE A 601 -22.81 7.42 42.89
C PHE A 601 -24.03 6.61 42.48
N LYS A 602 -25.23 7.19 42.47
CA LYS A 602 -26.40 6.52 41.89
C LYS A 602 -26.23 6.23 40.41
N LYS A 603 -25.64 7.16 39.64
CA LYS A 603 -25.39 6.95 38.20
C LYS A 603 -24.29 5.91 37.97
N GLU A 604 -23.24 5.88 38.82
CA GLU A 604 -22.24 4.81 38.84
C GLU A 604 -22.89 3.44 38.98
N ILE A 605 -23.79 3.30 40.00
CA ILE A 605 -24.49 2.05 40.30
C ILE A 605 -25.45 1.64 39.17
N GLU A 606 -26.13 2.59 38.53
CA GLU A 606 -26.95 2.34 37.32
C GLU A 606 -26.13 1.70 36.20
N LEU A 607 -24.91 2.21 35.98
CA LEU A 607 -24.01 1.74 34.92
C LEU A 607 -23.28 0.45 35.30
N ALA A 608 -22.96 0.27 36.59
CA ALA A 608 -22.21 -0.86 37.12
C ALA A 608 -22.86 -1.47 38.37
N PRO A 609 -24.03 -2.12 38.28
CA PRO A 609 -24.83 -2.58 39.41
C PRO A 609 -24.18 -3.68 40.26
N LYS A 610 -23.08 -4.25 39.78
CA LYS A 610 -22.28 -5.26 40.53
C LYS A 610 -21.04 -4.67 41.19
N ASN A 611 -20.85 -3.36 41.14
CA ASN A 611 -19.71 -2.68 41.80
C ASN A 611 -20.03 -2.38 43.26
N ALA A 612 -19.55 -3.21 44.19
CA ALA A 612 -19.74 -3.03 45.62
C ALA A 612 -19.21 -1.68 46.14
N SER A 613 -18.12 -1.17 45.58
CA SER A 613 -17.52 0.12 45.98
C SER A 613 -18.46 1.29 45.73
N GLY A 614 -19.24 1.29 44.65
CA GLY A 614 -20.24 2.32 44.35
C GLY A 614 -21.32 2.42 45.41
N TYR A 615 -21.87 1.28 45.87
CA TYR A 615 -22.84 1.23 46.95
C TYR A 615 -22.21 1.67 48.31
N PHE A 616 -20.96 1.28 48.57
CA PHE A 616 -20.28 1.69 49.79
C PHE A 616 -20.10 3.21 49.83
N ASN A 617 -19.62 3.82 48.75
CA ASN A 617 -19.43 5.27 48.67
C ASN A 617 -20.76 6.04 48.70
N LEU A 618 -21.83 5.47 48.09
CA LEU A 618 -23.19 6.00 48.24
C LEU A 618 -23.63 6.00 49.71
N GLY A 619 -23.33 4.93 50.46
CA GLY A 619 -23.61 4.84 51.91
C GLY A 619 -22.89 5.92 52.70
N ILE A 620 -21.61 6.18 52.41
CA ILE A 620 -20.83 7.28 53.04
C ILE A 620 -21.48 8.63 52.69
N ALA A 621 -21.84 8.85 51.43
CA ALA A 621 -22.48 10.10 51.02
C ALA A 621 -23.82 10.34 51.73
N TYR A 622 -24.65 9.27 51.94
CA TYR A 622 -25.86 9.38 52.74
C TYR A 622 -25.59 9.67 54.20
N GLN A 623 -24.54 9.07 54.82
CA GLN A 623 -24.16 9.41 56.17
C GLN A 623 -23.81 10.90 56.34
N HIS A 624 -23.03 11.44 55.43
CA HIS A 624 -22.69 12.88 55.39
C HIS A 624 -23.92 13.77 55.16
N ALA A 625 -24.95 13.27 54.47
CA ALA A 625 -26.22 13.94 54.30
C ALA A 625 -27.16 13.84 55.54
N GLY A 626 -26.80 13.05 56.57
CA GLY A 626 -27.65 12.77 57.72
C GLY A 626 -28.77 11.77 57.45
N ASP A 627 -28.73 11.05 56.31
CA ASP A 627 -29.73 10.05 55.92
C ASP A 627 -29.25 8.63 56.31
N GLU A 628 -29.32 8.34 57.59
CA GLU A 628 -28.84 7.06 58.16
C GLU A 628 -29.60 5.85 57.60
N VAL A 629 -30.88 6.01 57.23
CA VAL A 629 -31.71 4.91 56.73
C VAL A 629 -31.22 4.47 55.36
N ASN A 630 -30.98 5.39 54.44
CA ASN A 630 -30.47 5.09 53.13
C ASN A 630 -28.98 4.70 53.17
N ALA A 631 -28.20 5.25 54.09
CA ALA A 631 -26.82 4.83 54.28
C ALA A 631 -26.72 3.35 54.67
N GLN A 632 -27.52 2.89 55.65
CA GLN A 632 -27.55 1.50 56.07
C GLN A 632 -27.94 0.56 54.91
N LYS A 633 -28.97 0.92 54.17
CA LYS A 633 -29.40 0.13 52.96
C LYS A 633 -28.27 0.01 51.95
N ALA A 634 -27.55 1.09 51.67
CA ALA A 634 -26.46 1.09 50.70
C ALA A 634 -25.28 0.22 51.19
N PHE A 635 -24.92 0.25 52.45
CA PHE A 635 -23.91 -0.62 53.03
C PHE A 635 -24.31 -2.10 53.00
N GLU A 636 -25.58 -2.42 53.29
CA GLU A 636 -26.09 -3.80 53.18
C GLU A 636 -26.01 -4.31 51.75
N GLN A 637 -26.33 -3.49 50.75
CA GLN A 637 -26.18 -3.82 49.32
C GLN A 637 -24.71 -4.03 48.96
N ALA A 638 -23.80 -3.16 49.39
CA ALA A 638 -22.37 -3.34 49.21
C ALA A 638 -21.89 -4.68 49.75
N LYS A 639 -22.29 -5.01 50.99
CA LYS A 639 -21.96 -6.27 51.68
C LYS A 639 -22.56 -7.49 51.00
N ALA A 640 -23.75 -7.38 50.45
CA ALA A 640 -24.39 -8.46 49.72
C ALA A 640 -23.66 -8.78 48.38
N ILE A 641 -23.06 -7.76 47.74
CA ILE A 641 -22.28 -7.92 46.50
C ILE A 641 -20.89 -8.44 46.79
N ASP A 642 -20.18 -7.84 47.76
CA ASP A 642 -18.84 -8.26 48.21
C ASP A 642 -18.74 -8.26 49.73
N PRO A 643 -18.94 -9.41 50.39
CA PRO A 643 -18.80 -9.53 51.85
C PRO A 643 -17.39 -9.25 52.37
N ASN A 644 -16.39 -9.34 51.52
CA ASN A 644 -14.98 -9.14 51.85
C ASN A 644 -14.44 -7.75 51.50
N LEU A 645 -15.31 -6.83 51.09
CA LEU A 645 -14.90 -5.47 50.72
C LEU A 645 -14.04 -4.86 51.83
N PRO A 646 -12.76 -4.47 51.58
CA PRO A 646 -11.84 -4.01 52.59
C PRO A 646 -12.37 -2.82 53.43
N GLN A 647 -13.11 -1.93 52.76
CA GLN A 647 -13.74 -0.75 53.38
C GLN A 647 -14.81 -1.09 54.44
N LEU A 648 -15.39 -2.28 54.39
CA LEU A 648 -16.37 -2.76 55.38
C LEU A 648 -15.73 -3.36 56.65
N LYS A 649 -14.41 -3.67 56.63
CA LYS A 649 -13.71 -4.30 57.77
C LYS A 649 -13.25 -3.29 58.85
N GLY A 650 -13.42 -2.00 58.60
CA GLY A 650 -13.00 -0.93 59.50
C GLY A 650 -14.16 -0.17 60.17
N LYS A 651 -15.40 -0.68 60.09
CA LYS A 651 -16.58 -0.10 60.76
C LYS A 651 -17.19 -1.04 61.75
#